data_002bd58c124b7e8b6d9babe2dabe120c
#
_entry.id   002bd58c124b7e8b6d9babe2dabe120c
#
_cell.length_a   1.000
_cell.length_b   1.000
_cell.length_c   1.000
_cell.angle_alpha   90.00
_cell.angle_beta   90.00
_cell.angle_gamma   90.00
#
_symmetry.space_group_name_H-M   'P 1'
#
loop_
_entity.id
_entity.type
_entity.pdbx_description
1 polymer ?
#
loop_
_entity_poly.entity_id
_entity_poly.type
_entity_poly.pdbx_seq_one_letter_code
_entity_poly.pdbx_strand_id
1 'polypeptide(L)'
;MIPFTNFCCFQDFEKNRKYSNALSLPRFDENVQMTPRTAPYGTWLSPVTTDLMTEAAIGLGGLAVDGTDLYWLETRPSEGGRTTLCQRQQDGTIVERTPAPFYVGTRVHEYGGGAYAVENRTIIFSDRRDGSVWIIEGQGEGAAPRRIPTSENCRYADFIFDPNHPRVLCVREDHRDRPPTDPKSAIVSLPLDASDKERVIVEGPDFLSSPRLSPDGKILVWLSWEHPFMPWDWTRLHLAPLTLYGSITPAVVLAGRERESIVQPGFAPDGTLHFCSDRTGWWNLYALRGDKIVPVAPVDAEIGGPHWVFAQHYYAFLPDKRLVASIVRDGIRTACVIDGDVITPLSLGQGQAGQVADCPQPIGQGLAFLATPPTAPPALSLVDKPEATKIQIVRVAAPAVIPEETISIGEPIDYPSRGTIAHAFWYAPKNADYQAPDGTLPPLVVLSHGGPTSMTTNHFTLSVQWWTSRGFGVVDVNYGGSTGYGRDYRRALDGQWGLVDVEDCQAAALYLVEKGLVDPNRIAIRGGSAGGFTTLAALTTTQTFKAGASLYGVADLMLLARDTHKFESRYLDGLIGPLPQAKALYAERSPINHIDRLTCPVIFFQGEDDKTVPPNQAETMVAALEARHLPVSYYLFAGEGHGFRKAETIRRVLDLELGFYGRVFGFEPPNLSERVVISLIGDDHEG
;
A
#
# COMPACT_ATOMS: atom_id res chain seq x y z
N MET A 1 -52.96 35.49 -25.49
CA MET A 1 -54.00 35.66 -24.49
C MET A 1 -53.63 34.75 -23.34
N ILE A 2 -52.83 35.20 -22.34
CA ILE A 2 -53.19 35.93 -21.11
C ILE A 2 -54.40 35.27 -20.42
N PRO A 3 -54.44 35.17 -19.10
CA PRO A 3 -53.36 35.09 -18.05
C PRO A 3 -53.75 34.34 -16.76
N PHE A 4 -52.85 34.34 -15.75
CA PHE A 4 -53.06 34.57 -14.29
C PHE A 4 -53.83 33.50 -13.48
N THR A 5 -53.64 33.23 -12.22
CA THR A 5 -52.94 33.80 -11.07
C THR A 5 -53.04 32.81 -9.91
N ASN A 6 -52.01 32.79 -9.04
CA ASN A 6 -51.99 32.93 -7.58
C ASN A 6 -53.12 32.40 -6.68
N PHE A 7 -52.79 31.75 -5.62
CA PHE A 7 -52.88 32.20 -4.19
C PHE A 7 -52.95 31.01 -3.26
N CYS A 8 -52.03 30.98 -2.36
CA CYS A 8 -52.13 31.01 -0.91
C CYS A 8 -53.32 30.29 -0.29
N CYS A 9 -53.05 29.36 0.61
CA CYS A 9 -53.73 29.23 1.87
C CYS A 9 -52.80 28.69 2.95
N PHE A 10 -52.19 29.61 3.70
CA PHE A 10 -51.92 29.43 5.14
C PHE A 10 -53.29 29.55 5.83
N GLN A 11 -53.62 28.61 6.71
CA GLN A 11 -54.25 28.83 8.01
C GLN A 11 -54.88 27.54 8.53
N ASP A 12 -54.63 27.37 9.83
CA ASP A 12 -55.36 26.59 10.83
C ASP A 12 -54.84 25.22 11.22
N PHE A 13 -53.85 25.22 12.11
CA PHE A 13 -53.79 24.27 13.22
C PHE A 13 -53.26 24.95 14.51
N GLU A 14 -54.00 25.92 15.01
CA GLU A 14 -54.01 26.29 16.42
C GLU A 14 -55.26 25.68 17.05
N LYS A 15 -55.09 24.59 17.85
CA LYS A 15 -55.88 24.22 19.01
C LYS A 15 -55.53 22.82 19.47
N ASN A 16 -54.50 22.75 20.32
CA ASN A 16 -54.44 21.82 21.47
C ASN A 16 -53.19 22.14 22.31
N ARG A 17 -53.30 23.28 23.01
CA ARG A 17 -52.47 23.56 24.20
C ARG A 17 -53.18 22.97 25.40
N LYS A 18 -52.64 21.87 25.95
CA LYS A 18 -52.70 21.56 27.39
C LYS A 18 -51.84 20.32 27.61
N TYR A 19 -50.70 20.54 28.21
CA TYR A 19 -49.73 19.75 28.95
C TYR A 19 -48.31 20.12 28.53
N SER A 20 -47.90 21.35 28.91
CA SER A 20 -46.46 21.70 28.91
C SER A 20 -45.98 21.50 30.35
N ASN A 21 -45.44 20.33 30.63
CA ASN A 21 -44.38 20.22 31.63
C ASN A 21 -43.07 20.33 30.87
N ALA A 22 -42.52 21.52 30.86
CA ALA A 22 -41.16 21.79 30.39
C ALA A 22 -40.19 21.13 31.38
N LEU A 23 -39.74 19.92 31.05
CA LEU A 23 -38.47 19.44 31.54
C LEU A 23 -37.40 20.29 30.85
N SER A 24 -36.86 21.27 31.59
CA SER A 24 -35.64 21.96 31.22
C SER A 24 -34.53 20.92 31.23
N LEU A 25 -34.16 20.45 30.02
CA LEU A 25 -32.89 19.76 29.84
C LEU A 25 -31.80 20.75 30.30
N PRO A 26 -30.83 20.32 31.13
CA PRO A 26 -29.70 21.16 31.47
C PRO A 26 -29.01 21.54 30.17
N ARG A 27 -28.74 22.83 29.95
CA ARG A 27 -27.79 23.28 28.95
C ARG A 27 -26.45 22.66 29.35
N PHE A 28 -25.95 21.74 28.55
CA PHE A 28 -24.55 21.36 28.65
C PHE A 28 -23.75 22.62 28.29
N ASP A 29 -22.97 23.10 29.23
CA ASP A 29 -21.96 24.11 28.99
C ASP A 29 -20.94 23.51 28.02
N GLU A 30 -20.87 24.02 26.79
CA GLU A 30 -19.97 23.59 25.73
C GLU A 30 -18.48 23.83 26.03
N ASN A 31 -18.12 24.21 27.27
CA ASN A 31 -16.75 24.55 27.67
C ASN A 31 -16.26 23.84 28.95
N VAL A 32 -16.78 22.68 29.29
CA VAL A 32 -16.09 21.86 30.31
C VAL A 32 -14.99 21.07 29.61
N GLN A 33 -13.78 21.60 29.53
CA GLN A 33 -12.58 20.85 29.23
C GLN A 33 -12.44 19.77 30.32
N MET A 34 -12.88 18.54 30.01
CA MET A 34 -12.78 17.43 30.96
C MET A 34 -11.29 17.11 31.15
N THR A 35 -10.83 17.15 32.38
CA THR A 35 -9.47 16.73 32.71
C THR A 35 -9.30 15.26 32.31
N PRO A 36 -8.27 14.87 31.56
CA PRO A 36 -8.06 13.48 31.19
C PRO A 36 -8.02 12.56 32.41
N ARG A 37 -8.60 11.40 32.32
CA ARG A 37 -8.57 10.38 33.38
C ARG A 37 -7.18 9.78 33.49
N THR A 38 -6.64 9.70 34.69
CA THR A 38 -5.36 9.03 34.91
C THR A 38 -5.58 7.52 34.95
N ALA A 39 -4.97 6.78 33.99
CA ALA A 39 -5.01 5.33 33.91
C ALA A 39 -3.69 4.77 33.37
N PRO A 40 -3.30 3.55 33.71
CA PRO A 40 -2.09 2.92 33.19
C PRO A 40 -2.12 2.81 31.66
N TYR A 41 -0.96 2.90 31.02
CA TYR A 41 -0.80 2.60 29.59
C TYR A 41 -1.33 1.20 29.25
N GLY A 42 -1.97 1.05 28.09
CA GLY A 42 -2.57 -0.20 27.63
C GLY A 42 -4.02 -0.42 28.09
N THR A 43 -4.51 0.36 29.10
CA THR A 43 -5.87 0.24 29.64
C THR A 43 -6.81 1.34 29.20
N TRP A 44 -6.38 2.23 28.30
CA TRP A 44 -7.18 3.36 27.84
C TRP A 44 -8.28 2.91 26.87
N LEU A 45 -9.49 3.42 27.05
CA LEU A 45 -10.54 3.31 26.04
C LEU A 45 -10.14 4.16 24.81
N SER A 46 -10.43 3.64 23.65
CA SER A 46 -10.05 4.28 22.39
C SER A 46 -11.24 4.50 21.47
N PRO A 47 -11.34 5.66 20.81
CA PRO A 47 -12.31 5.87 19.74
C PRO A 47 -11.97 5.09 18.46
N VAL A 48 -10.73 4.57 18.33
CA VAL A 48 -10.34 3.71 17.22
C VAL A 48 -10.80 2.29 17.54
N THR A 49 -12.03 1.96 17.14
CA THR A 49 -12.64 0.64 17.37
C THR A 49 -12.34 -0.31 16.21
N THR A 50 -12.51 -1.60 16.45
CA THR A 50 -12.43 -2.61 15.38
C THR A 50 -13.49 -2.40 14.31
N ASP A 51 -14.69 -1.95 14.69
CA ASP A 51 -15.76 -1.63 13.75
C ASP A 51 -15.38 -0.45 12.83
N LEU A 52 -14.75 0.60 13.39
CA LEU A 52 -14.21 1.69 12.56
C LEU A 52 -13.21 1.17 11.51
N MET A 53 -12.35 0.24 11.91
CA MET A 53 -11.31 -0.31 11.04
C MET A 53 -11.83 -1.31 9.99
N THR A 54 -13.00 -1.92 10.22
CA THR A 54 -13.48 -3.03 9.40
C THR A 54 -14.77 -2.76 8.63
N GLU A 55 -15.69 -2.01 9.21
CA GLU A 55 -17.00 -1.75 8.61
C GLU A 55 -17.08 -0.39 7.95
N ALA A 56 -16.43 0.60 8.55
CA ALA A 56 -16.48 1.99 8.09
C ALA A 56 -15.28 2.37 7.21
N ALA A 57 -14.16 1.65 7.28
CA ALA A 57 -12.98 1.93 6.49
C ALA A 57 -13.00 1.20 5.14
N ILE A 58 -12.52 1.89 4.10
CA ILE A 58 -12.30 1.35 2.76
C ILE A 58 -10.88 1.65 2.29
N GLY A 59 -10.32 0.76 1.47
CA GLY A 59 -9.09 1.08 0.73
C GLY A 59 -9.43 1.91 -0.51
N LEU A 60 -8.74 3.02 -0.73
CA LEU A 60 -8.85 3.84 -1.93
C LEU A 60 -7.56 3.74 -2.75
N GLY A 61 -7.67 3.60 -4.08
CA GLY A 61 -6.51 3.55 -4.96
C GLY A 61 -6.88 3.44 -6.44
N GLY A 62 -5.88 3.23 -7.30
CA GLY A 62 -6.08 3.01 -8.72
C GLY A 62 -6.81 4.16 -9.41
N LEU A 63 -6.40 5.40 -9.15
CA LEU A 63 -7.00 6.61 -9.70
C LEU A 63 -6.78 6.71 -11.21
N ALA A 64 -7.84 6.97 -11.98
CA ALA A 64 -7.79 7.26 -13.40
C ALA A 64 -8.79 8.36 -13.78
N VAL A 65 -8.50 9.07 -14.87
CA VAL A 65 -9.32 10.17 -15.40
C VAL A 65 -9.62 9.90 -16.86
N ASP A 66 -10.88 10.09 -17.27
CA ASP A 66 -11.32 10.08 -18.66
C ASP A 66 -12.18 11.33 -18.93
N GLY A 67 -11.60 12.31 -19.60
CA GLY A 67 -12.22 13.62 -19.80
C GLY A 67 -12.46 14.36 -18.49
N THR A 68 -13.71 14.44 -18.06
CA THR A 68 -14.13 15.05 -16.77
C THR A 68 -14.59 14.02 -15.74
N ASP A 69 -14.63 12.76 -16.12
CA ASP A 69 -15.04 11.68 -15.25
C ASP A 69 -13.84 11.14 -14.48
N LEU A 70 -14.05 10.86 -13.19
CA LEU A 70 -13.05 10.34 -12.28
C LEU A 70 -13.35 8.91 -11.91
N TYR A 71 -12.37 8.02 -11.99
CA TYR A 71 -12.48 6.60 -11.65
C TYR A 71 -11.50 6.23 -10.57
N TRP A 72 -11.91 5.30 -9.65
CA TRP A 72 -11.04 4.77 -8.61
C TRP A 72 -11.49 3.38 -8.17
N LEU A 73 -10.60 2.66 -7.52
CA LEU A 73 -10.88 1.39 -6.88
C LEU A 73 -11.20 1.57 -5.40
N GLU A 74 -12.26 0.90 -4.92
CA GLU A 74 -12.58 0.75 -3.52
C GLU A 74 -12.40 -0.70 -3.08
N THR A 75 -11.52 -0.97 -2.11
CA THR A 75 -11.45 -2.26 -1.42
C THR A 75 -12.29 -2.19 -0.16
N ARG A 76 -13.27 -3.09 -0.03
CA ARG A 76 -14.30 -3.06 1.02
C ARG A 76 -14.19 -4.27 1.95
N PRO A 77 -13.62 -4.12 3.16
CA PRO A 77 -13.53 -5.22 4.13
C PRO A 77 -14.88 -5.84 4.49
N SER A 78 -15.93 -5.02 4.61
CA SER A 78 -17.31 -5.45 4.87
C SER A 78 -17.91 -6.33 3.76
N GLU A 79 -17.34 -6.32 2.55
CA GLU A 79 -17.72 -7.17 1.42
C GLU A 79 -16.72 -8.31 1.20
N GLY A 80 -16.08 -8.81 2.26
CA GLY A 80 -15.09 -9.88 2.18
C GLY A 80 -13.78 -9.46 1.51
N GLY A 81 -13.44 -8.17 1.54
CA GLY A 81 -12.25 -7.62 0.89
C GLY A 81 -12.39 -7.43 -0.62
N ARG A 82 -13.62 -7.44 -1.16
CA ARG A 82 -13.90 -7.21 -2.58
C ARG A 82 -13.43 -5.82 -3.00
N THR A 83 -12.79 -5.74 -4.17
CA THR A 83 -12.43 -4.47 -4.81
C THR A 83 -13.38 -4.19 -5.96
N THR A 84 -13.97 -3.00 -5.99
CA THR A 84 -14.89 -2.53 -7.02
C THR A 84 -14.40 -1.25 -7.68
N LEU A 85 -14.80 -1.01 -8.93
CA LEU A 85 -14.54 0.23 -9.65
C LEU A 85 -15.70 1.21 -9.46
N CYS A 86 -15.38 2.40 -8.98
CA CYS A 86 -16.30 3.52 -8.81
C CYS A 86 -15.99 4.62 -9.84
N GLN A 87 -17.02 5.36 -10.23
CA GLN A 87 -16.92 6.51 -11.12
C GLN A 87 -17.64 7.70 -10.51
N ARG A 88 -17.02 8.88 -10.52
CA ARG A 88 -17.69 10.16 -10.33
C ARG A 88 -17.89 10.78 -11.71
N GLN A 89 -19.15 11.00 -12.06
CA GLN A 89 -19.55 11.63 -13.30
C GLN A 89 -19.43 13.16 -13.22
N GLN A 90 -19.51 13.84 -14.36
CA GLN A 90 -19.40 15.30 -14.44
C GLN A 90 -20.39 16.05 -13.53
N ASP A 91 -21.59 15.53 -13.33
CA ASP A 91 -22.61 16.11 -12.44
C ASP A 91 -22.36 15.89 -10.94
N GLY A 92 -21.29 15.15 -10.60
CA GLY A 92 -20.90 14.81 -9.25
C GLY A 92 -21.50 13.49 -8.73
N THR A 93 -22.35 12.82 -9.49
CA THR A 93 -22.92 11.52 -9.15
C THR A 93 -21.83 10.44 -9.07
N ILE A 94 -21.85 9.64 -8.02
CA ILE A 94 -20.94 8.49 -7.85
C ILE A 94 -21.71 7.22 -8.18
N VAL A 95 -21.14 6.41 -9.08
CA VAL A 95 -21.72 5.15 -9.55
C VAL A 95 -20.71 4.02 -9.38
N GLU A 96 -21.16 2.88 -8.88
CA GLU A 96 -20.38 1.64 -8.86
C GLU A 96 -20.48 0.98 -10.24
N ARG A 97 -19.35 0.85 -10.94
CA ARG A 97 -19.31 0.33 -12.33
C ARG A 97 -19.21 -1.20 -12.38
N THR A 98 -18.69 -1.81 -11.33
CA THR A 98 -18.49 -3.26 -11.24
C THR A 98 -19.13 -3.82 -9.96
N PRO A 99 -20.49 -3.81 -9.88
CA PRO A 99 -21.19 -4.34 -8.72
C PRO A 99 -20.94 -5.84 -8.54
N ALA A 100 -21.24 -6.35 -7.37
CA ALA A 100 -21.13 -7.79 -7.12
C ALA A 100 -21.87 -8.59 -8.23
N PRO A 101 -21.30 -9.71 -8.69
CA PRO A 101 -20.19 -10.45 -8.05
C PRO A 101 -18.79 -10.07 -8.54
N PHE A 102 -18.59 -9.03 -9.37
CA PHE A 102 -17.28 -8.67 -9.90
C PHE A 102 -16.30 -8.28 -8.79
N TYR A 103 -15.04 -8.69 -8.97
CA TYR A 103 -13.91 -8.34 -8.14
C TYR A 103 -12.79 -7.81 -9.02
N VAL A 104 -12.69 -6.49 -9.18
CA VAL A 104 -11.66 -5.86 -10.01
C VAL A 104 -10.29 -6.11 -9.39
N GLY A 105 -9.45 -6.85 -10.10
CA GLY A 105 -8.12 -7.21 -9.63
C GLY A 105 -7.45 -8.23 -10.53
N THR A 106 -6.16 -8.36 -10.41
CA THR A 106 -5.35 -9.36 -11.11
C THR A 106 -4.31 -9.94 -10.16
N ARG A 107 -3.74 -11.07 -10.52
CA ARG A 107 -2.61 -11.70 -9.82
C ARG A 107 -1.41 -11.89 -10.75
N VAL A 108 -1.27 -11.08 -11.79
CA VAL A 108 -0.01 -11.03 -12.55
C VAL A 108 1.12 -10.67 -11.59
N HIS A 109 2.22 -11.41 -11.60
CA HIS A 109 3.32 -11.34 -10.64
C HIS A 109 2.89 -11.56 -9.16
N GLU A 110 1.72 -12.16 -8.90
CA GLU A 110 1.01 -12.32 -7.63
C GLU A 110 0.53 -11.00 -6.97
N TYR A 111 1.23 -9.90 -7.14
CA TYR A 111 0.90 -8.58 -6.54
C TYR A 111 -0.12 -7.77 -7.33
N GLY A 112 -0.21 -7.99 -8.66
CA GLY A 112 -1.18 -7.35 -9.53
C GLY A 112 -0.91 -5.87 -9.76
N GLY A 113 -1.96 -5.04 -9.65
CA GLY A 113 -1.99 -3.66 -10.12
C GLY A 113 -2.41 -3.57 -11.58
N GLY A 114 -2.75 -2.37 -12.08
CA GLY A 114 -3.15 -2.17 -13.46
C GLY A 114 -4.33 -3.03 -13.92
N ALA A 115 -5.24 -3.35 -13.01
CA ALA A 115 -6.33 -4.30 -13.24
C ALA A 115 -7.45 -3.72 -14.12
N TYR A 116 -7.44 -2.44 -14.40
CA TYR A 116 -8.38 -1.78 -15.29
C TYR A 116 -7.75 -0.63 -16.06
N ALA A 117 -8.38 -0.24 -17.15
CA ALA A 117 -8.14 1.00 -17.87
C ALA A 117 -9.47 1.59 -18.35
N VAL A 118 -9.47 2.89 -18.59
CA VAL A 118 -10.62 3.61 -19.11
C VAL A 118 -10.17 4.57 -20.20
N GLU A 119 -10.91 4.62 -21.32
CA GLU A 119 -10.74 5.59 -22.38
C GLU A 119 -12.05 5.76 -23.14
N ASN A 120 -12.44 7.01 -23.42
CA ASN A 120 -13.67 7.35 -24.14
C ASN A 120 -14.90 6.62 -23.57
N ARG A 121 -15.01 6.56 -22.22
CA ARG A 121 -16.10 5.89 -21.47
C ARG A 121 -16.18 4.38 -21.68
N THR A 122 -15.15 3.80 -22.25
CA THR A 122 -14.98 2.35 -22.35
C THR A 122 -14.06 1.90 -21.22
N ILE A 123 -14.54 0.98 -20.39
CA ILE A 123 -13.80 0.41 -19.26
C ILE A 123 -13.43 -1.02 -19.64
N ILE A 124 -12.16 -1.38 -19.47
CA ILE A 124 -11.70 -2.76 -19.51
C ILE A 124 -11.15 -3.13 -18.15
N PHE A 125 -11.43 -4.35 -17.67
CA PHE A 125 -10.92 -4.81 -16.37
C PHE A 125 -10.71 -6.32 -16.29
N SER A 126 -9.79 -6.74 -15.43
CA SER A 126 -9.59 -8.13 -15.03
C SER A 126 -10.43 -8.45 -13.79
N ASP A 127 -11.06 -9.63 -13.76
CA ASP A 127 -11.73 -10.17 -12.59
C ASP A 127 -10.75 -11.09 -11.83
N ARG A 128 -10.46 -10.74 -10.57
CA ARG A 128 -9.51 -11.47 -9.72
C ARG A 128 -9.92 -12.92 -9.44
N ARG A 129 -11.23 -13.23 -9.53
CA ARG A 129 -11.77 -14.55 -9.18
C ARG A 129 -11.30 -15.66 -10.13
N ASP A 130 -11.25 -15.35 -11.44
CA ASP A 130 -10.94 -16.34 -12.49
C ASP A 130 -9.94 -15.86 -13.56
N GLY A 131 -9.44 -14.62 -13.44
CA GLY A 131 -8.52 -14.01 -14.41
C GLY A 131 -9.18 -13.57 -15.71
N SER A 132 -10.51 -13.66 -15.82
CA SER A 132 -11.24 -13.22 -17.02
C SER A 132 -11.17 -11.71 -17.23
N VAL A 133 -11.21 -11.29 -18.49
CA VAL A 133 -11.20 -9.88 -18.90
C VAL A 133 -12.59 -9.48 -19.37
N TRP A 134 -13.04 -8.34 -18.90
CA TRP A 134 -14.38 -7.79 -19.17
C TRP A 134 -14.29 -6.39 -19.69
N ILE A 135 -15.28 -5.99 -20.52
CA ILE A 135 -15.44 -4.64 -21.05
C ILE A 135 -16.82 -4.09 -20.72
N ILE A 136 -16.89 -2.81 -20.38
CA ILE A 136 -18.12 -2.05 -20.20
C ILE A 136 -18.06 -0.87 -21.17
N GLU A 137 -19.02 -0.81 -22.11
CA GLU A 137 -19.09 0.24 -23.11
C GLU A 137 -20.26 1.19 -22.79
N GLY A 138 -19.99 2.50 -22.79
CA GLY A 138 -20.99 3.56 -22.59
C GLY A 138 -21.30 3.90 -21.12
N GLN A 139 -22.30 4.78 -20.95
CA GLN A 139 -22.77 5.30 -19.64
C GLN A 139 -24.21 4.85 -19.35
N GLY A 140 -24.55 4.76 -18.06
CA GLY A 140 -25.89 4.49 -17.55
C GLY A 140 -26.10 3.06 -17.04
N GLU A 141 -27.26 2.84 -16.40
CA GLU A 141 -27.66 1.56 -15.80
C GLU A 141 -27.76 0.39 -16.77
N GLY A 142 -27.74 0.65 -18.09
CA GLY A 142 -27.84 -0.38 -19.12
C GLY A 142 -26.51 -0.89 -19.69
N ALA A 143 -25.37 -0.34 -19.27
CA ALA A 143 -24.06 -0.76 -19.73
C ALA A 143 -23.59 -2.02 -18.96
N ALA A 144 -24.03 -3.19 -19.44
CA ALA A 144 -23.68 -4.48 -18.83
C ALA A 144 -22.25 -4.89 -19.22
N PRO A 145 -21.45 -5.45 -18.27
CA PRO A 145 -20.15 -6.02 -18.58
C PRO A 145 -20.25 -7.17 -19.59
N ARG A 146 -19.42 -7.14 -20.61
CA ARG A 146 -19.28 -8.19 -21.63
C ARG A 146 -17.88 -8.82 -21.50
N ARG A 147 -17.81 -10.16 -21.47
CA ARG A 147 -16.53 -10.87 -21.42
C ARG A 147 -15.80 -10.76 -22.75
N ILE A 148 -14.50 -10.46 -22.70
CA ILE A 148 -13.60 -10.56 -23.84
C ILE A 148 -13.05 -11.98 -23.91
N PRO A 149 -13.02 -12.63 -25.09
CA PRO A 149 -12.37 -13.92 -25.25
C PRO A 149 -10.86 -13.80 -24.97
N THR A 150 -10.39 -14.58 -23.98
CA THR A 150 -9.00 -14.64 -23.55
C THR A 150 -8.57 -16.09 -23.45
N SER A 151 -7.26 -16.34 -23.42
CA SER A 151 -6.71 -17.68 -23.18
C SER A 151 -7.04 -18.15 -21.76
N GLU A 152 -7.39 -19.43 -21.61
CA GLU A 152 -7.61 -20.06 -20.30
C GLU A 152 -6.30 -20.12 -19.50
N ASN A 153 -6.39 -20.14 -18.17
CA ASN A 153 -5.24 -20.17 -17.26
C ASN A 153 -4.20 -19.07 -17.53
N CYS A 154 -4.66 -17.90 -17.97
CA CYS A 154 -3.85 -16.71 -18.15
C CYS A 154 -4.36 -15.58 -17.24
N ARG A 155 -3.46 -14.67 -16.88
CA ARG A 155 -3.76 -13.47 -16.09
C ARG A 155 -3.35 -12.25 -16.89
N TYR A 156 -4.10 -11.15 -16.76
CA TYR A 156 -3.93 -9.95 -17.55
C TYR A 156 -3.84 -8.71 -16.66
N ALA A 157 -2.97 -7.76 -17.04
CA ALA A 157 -2.73 -6.52 -16.31
C ALA A 157 -2.23 -5.40 -17.24
N ASP A 158 -2.23 -4.17 -16.75
CA ASP A 158 -1.59 -3.00 -17.38
C ASP A 158 -2.11 -2.72 -18.80
N PHE A 159 -3.44 -2.57 -18.90
CA PHE A 159 -4.15 -2.34 -20.15
C PHE A 159 -3.90 -0.93 -20.69
N ILE A 160 -3.71 -0.83 -22.03
CA ILE A 160 -3.71 0.43 -22.77
C ILE A 160 -4.53 0.29 -24.05
N PHE A 161 -5.34 1.30 -24.37
CA PHE A 161 -6.10 1.36 -25.61
C PHE A 161 -5.19 1.72 -26.79
N ASP A 162 -5.44 1.11 -27.95
CA ASP A 162 -4.76 1.47 -29.20
C ASP A 162 -5.58 2.54 -29.93
N PRO A 163 -5.05 3.77 -30.14
CA PRO A 163 -5.80 4.85 -30.75
C PRO A 163 -6.13 4.60 -32.24
N ASN A 164 -5.48 3.63 -32.88
CA ASN A 164 -5.63 3.34 -34.31
C ASN A 164 -6.42 2.07 -34.60
N HIS A 165 -6.63 1.20 -33.61
CA HIS A 165 -7.30 -0.10 -33.80
C HIS A 165 -8.24 -0.40 -32.62
N PRO A 166 -9.37 -1.09 -32.85
CA PRO A 166 -10.31 -1.45 -31.77
C PRO A 166 -9.77 -2.61 -30.92
N ARG A 167 -8.70 -2.36 -30.17
CA ARG A 167 -8.02 -3.32 -29.31
C ARG A 167 -7.36 -2.64 -28.13
N VAL A 168 -6.98 -3.43 -27.14
CA VAL A 168 -6.06 -3.03 -26.08
C VAL A 168 -4.78 -3.85 -26.17
N LEU A 169 -3.67 -3.26 -25.73
CA LEU A 169 -2.46 -4.00 -25.39
C LEU A 169 -2.40 -4.16 -23.87
N CYS A 170 -1.87 -5.29 -23.41
CA CYS A 170 -1.72 -5.57 -21.97
C CYS A 170 -0.62 -6.58 -21.72
N VAL A 171 -0.19 -6.68 -20.48
CA VAL A 171 0.69 -7.76 -20.01
C VAL A 171 -0.16 -9.01 -19.77
N ARG A 172 0.29 -10.15 -20.28
CA ARG A 172 -0.25 -11.48 -20.01
C ARG A 172 0.76 -12.33 -19.27
N GLU A 173 0.33 -13.01 -18.24
CA GLU A 173 1.05 -14.07 -17.57
C GLU A 173 0.38 -15.41 -17.88
N ASP A 174 1.10 -16.33 -18.52
CA ASP A 174 0.61 -17.59 -19.05
C ASP A 174 1.01 -18.76 -18.15
N HIS A 175 0.00 -19.38 -17.51
CA HIS A 175 0.17 -20.52 -16.60
C HIS A 175 -0.15 -21.86 -17.25
N ARG A 176 -0.40 -21.92 -18.55
CA ARG A 176 -0.70 -23.16 -19.27
C ARG A 176 0.56 -24.02 -19.38
N ASP A 177 0.43 -25.32 -19.08
CA ASP A 177 1.49 -26.31 -19.21
C ASP A 177 2.82 -25.93 -18.52
N ARG A 178 2.73 -25.11 -17.45
CA ARG A 178 3.88 -24.60 -16.69
C ARG A 178 3.67 -24.73 -15.18
N PRO A 179 4.75 -24.97 -14.40
CA PRO A 179 4.63 -24.88 -12.95
C PRO A 179 4.25 -23.46 -12.53
N PRO A 180 3.52 -23.29 -11.43
CA PRO A 180 3.15 -21.97 -10.88
C PRO A 180 4.35 -21.04 -10.62
N THR A 181 5.54 -21.62 -10.47
CA THR A 181 6.81 -20.92 -10.25
C THR A 181 7.49 -20.42 -11.52
N ASP A 182 6.96 -20.73 -12.73
CA ASP A 182 7.56 -20.33 -14.00
C ASP A 182 6.52 -20.02 -15.11
N PRO A 183 5.53 -19.16 -14.88
CA PRO A 183 4.63 -18.70 -15.94
C PRO A 183 5.40 -17.86 -16.97
N LYS A 184 4.92 -17.84 -18.23
CA LYS A 184 5.49 -16.99 -19.28
C LYS A 184 4.88 -15.60 -19.28
N SER A 185 5.72 -14.58 -19.41
CA SER A 185 5.29 -13.19 -19.60
C SER A 185 5.25 -12.82 -21.08
N ALA A 186 4.22 -12.08 -21.49
CA ALA A 186 4.09 -11.53 -22.84
C ALA A 186 3.32 -10.20 -22.81
N ILE A 187 3.58 -9.31 -23.77
CA ILE A 187 2.64 -8.25 -24.12
C ILE A 187 1.78 -8.77 -25.25
N VAL A 188 0.46 -8.70 -25.05
CA VAL A 188 -0.52 -9.22 -25.99
C VAL A 188 -1.50 -8.13 -26.45
N SER A 189 -2.13 -8.36 -27.59
CA SER A 189 -3.24 -7.57 -28.12
C SER A 189 -4.54 -8.33 -27.95
N LEU A 190 -5.54 -7.68 -27.34
CA LEU A 190 -6.91 -8.19 -27.17
C LEU A 190 -7.87 -7.34 -27.99
N PRO A 191 -8.58 -7.91 -29.03
CA PRO A 191 -9.60 -7.20 -29.76
C PRO A 191 -10.81 -6.85 -28.88
N LEU A 192 -11.32 -5.62 -28.98
CA LEU A 192 -12.46 -5.16 -28.19
C LEU A 192 -13.79 -5.73 -28.69
N ASP A 193 -13.90 -6.01 -29.98
CA ASP A 193 -15.13 -6.50 -30.63
C ASP A 193 -15.24 -8.04 -30.65
N ALA A 194 -14.28 -8.73 -30.08
CA ALA A 194 -14.18 -10.19 -30.11
C ALA A 194 -14.10 -10.81 -31.54
N SER A 195 -13.77 -10.01 -32.53
CA SER A 195 -13.72 -10.42 -33.96
C SER A 195 -12.50 -11.31 -34.27
N ASP A 196 -11.46 -11.25 -33.46
CA ASP A 196 -10.20 -11.98 -33.65
C ASP A 196 -9.73 -12.60 -32.33
N LYS A 197 -8.67 -13.38 -32.38
CA LYS A 197 -8.03 -13.99 -31.21
C LYS A 197 -6.96 -13.08 -30.64
N GLU A 198 -6.65 -13.30 -29.36
CA GLU A 198 -5.47 -12.77 -28.70
C GLU A 198 -4.20 -12.98 -29.55
N ARG A 199 -3.39 -11.94 -29.70
CA ARG A 199 -2.11 -12.00 -30.42
C ARG A 199 -0.97 -11.59 -29.53
N VAL A 200 0.13 -12.35 -29.54
CA VAL A 200 1.39 -12.00 -28.89
C VAL A 200 2.08 -10.90 -29.71
N ILE A 201 2.45 -9.80 -29.05
CA ILE A 201 3.18 -8.67 -29.63
C ILE A 201 4.65 -8.70 -29.21
N VAL A 202 4.91 -8.96 -27.93
CA VAL A 202 6.27 -9.08 -27.36
C VAL A 202 6.32 -10.29 -26.46
N GLU A 203 7.38 -11.09 -26.58
CA GLU A 203 7.73 -12.20 -25.68
C GLU A 203 9.26 -12.35 -25.58
N GLY A 204 9.73 -13.16 -24.66
CA GLY A 204 11.14 -13.54 -24.53
C GLY A 204 11.72 -13.30 -23.14
N PRO A 205 11.74 -12.07 -22.60
CA PRO A 205 12.21 -11.81 -21.24
C PRO A 205 11.39 -12.53 -20.16
N ASP A 206 12.00 -12.74 -18.99
CA ASP A 206 11.29 -13.33 -17.84
C ASP A 206 10.08 -12.48 -17.45
N PHE A 207 10.23 -11.15 -17.48
CA PHE A 207 9.22 -10.19 -17.09
C PHE A 207 9.06 -9.06 -18.08
N LEU A 208 7.83 -8.62 -18.25
CA LEU A 208 7.42 -7.50 -19.09
C LEU A 208 6.44 -6.62 -18.33
N SER A 209 6.53 -5.30 -18.48
CA SER A 209 5.60 -4.35 -17.88
C SER A 209 5.53 -3.04 -18.67
N SER A 210 4.59 -2.20 -18.25
CA SER A 210 4.46 -0.80 -18.69
C SER A 210 4.46 -0.62 -20.21
N PRO A 211 3.65 -1.39 -20.98
CA PRO A 211 3.44 -1.06 -22.38
C PRO A 211 2.81 0.32 -22.49
N ARG A 212 3.34 1.20 -23.35
CA ARG A 212 2.78 2.52 -23.61
C ARG A 212 2.90 2.86 -25.10
N LEU A 213 1.84 3.45 -25.64
CA LEU A 213 1.80 3.89 -27.03
C LEU A 213 2.08 5.39 -27.14
N SER A 214 2.77 5.81 -28.19
CA SER A 214 2.85 7.22 -28.56
C SER A 214 1.44 7.76 -28.86
N PRO A 215 1.20 9.09 -28.74
CA PRO A 215 -0.11 9.66 -28.99
C PRO A 215 -0.68 9.38 -30.38
N ASP A 216 0.19 9.19 -31.40
CA ASP A 216 -0.19 8.81 -32.75
C ASP A 216 -0.32 7.28 -32.96
N GLY A 217 -0.09 6.47 -31.90
CA GLY A 217 -0.19 5.01 -31.90
C GLY A 217 0.87 4.30 -32.75
N LYS A 218 1.93 4.98 -33.17
CA LYS A 218 2.95 4.38 -34.08
C LYS A 218 4.16 3.81 -33.39
N ILE A 219 4.37 4.13 -32.12
CA ILE A 219 5.52 3.67 -31.33
C ILE A 219 5.01 2.99 -30.06
N LEU A 220 5.50 1.78 -29.81
CA LEU A 220 5.32 1.07 -28.54
C LEU A 220 6.61 1.14 -27.75
N VAL A 221 6.51 1.51 -26.48
CA VAL A 221 7.58 1.33 -25.48
C VAL A 221 7.11 0.40 -24.37
N TRP A 222 8.06 -0.30 -23.75
CA TRP A 222 7.78 -1.18 -22.61
C TRP A 222 9.04 -1.41 -21.79
N LEU A 223 8.85 -1.93 -20.57
CA LEU A 223 9.93 -2.36 -19.70
C LEU A 223 10.09 -3.88 -19.71
N SER A 224 11.32 -4.36 -19.56
CA SER A 224 11.63 -5.75 -19.28
C SER A 224 12.74 -5.90 -18.26
N TRP A 225 12.75 -7.05 -17.57
CA TRP A 225 13.87 -7.47 -16.75
C TRP A 225 13.95 -9.00 -16.73
N GLU A 226 15.05 -9.50 -16.25
CA GLU A 226 15.37 -10.93 -16.22
C GLU A 226 15.94 -11.30 -14.85
N HIS A 227 15.69 -12.53 -14.42
CA HIS A 227 16.36 -13.08 -13.26
C HIS A 227 17.89 -12.95 -13.35
N PRO A 228 18.59 -12.74 -12.21
CA PRO A 228 18.08 -12.70 -10.85
C PRO A 228 17.61 -11.31 -10.39
N PHE A 229 17.54 -10.34 -11.26
CA PHE A 229 17.27 -8.95 -10.91
C PHE A 229 15.79 -8.71 -10.67
N MET A 230 15.49 -7.86 -9.66
CA MET A 230 14.19 -7.27 -9.47
C MET A 230 14.06 -5.97 -10.28
N PRO A 231 12.82 -5.46 -10.53
CA PRO A 231 12.66 -4.26 -11.37
C PRO A 231 13.26 -3.00 -10.74
N TRP A 232 13.50 -2.96 -9.44
CA TRP A 232 14.24 -1.88 -8.76
C TRP A 232 15.75 -2.04 -8.76
N ASP A 233 16.27 -3.17 -9.30
CA ASP A 233 17.70 -3.42 -9.49
C ASP A 233 18.14 -3.09 -10.91
N TRP A 234 17.42 -3.62 -11.90
CA TRP A 234 17.77 -3.46 -13.30
C TRP A 234 16.58 -3.72 -14.22
N THR A 235 16.17 -2.68 -14.96
CA THR A 235 15.17 -2.79 -16.03
C THR A 235 15.71 -2.22 -17.33
N ARG A 236 15.19 -2.72 -18.47
CA ARG A 236 15.47 -2.20 -19.81
C ARG A 236 14.23 -1.55 -20.37
N LEU A 237 14.39 -0.33 -20.89
CA LEU A 237 13.37 0.37 -21.65
C LEU A 237 13.54 0.06 -23.13
N HIS A 238 12.54 -0.55 -23.72
CA HIS A 238 12.47 -0.90 -25.14
C HIS A 238 11.60 0.09 -25.90
N LEU A 239 11.92 0.25 -27.19
CA LEU A 239 11.16 1.04 -28.14
C LEU A 239 11.09 0.30 -29.47
N ALA A 240 9.89 0.21 -30.05
CA ALA A 240 9.68 -0.34 -31.38
C ALA A 240 8.57 0.42 -32.12
N PRO A 241 8.75 0.72 -33.42
CA PRO A 241 7.64 1.12 -34.28
C PRO A 241 6.61 0.02 -34.42
N LEU A 242 5.32 0.40 -34.41
CA LEU A 242 4.21 -0.47 -34.81
C LEU A 242 3.96 -0.38 -36.30
N THR A 243 3.75 -1.53 -36.92
CA THR A 243 3.32 -1.61 -38.30
C THR A 243 1.83 -1.25 -38.44
N LEU A 244 1.36 -0.97 -39.65
CA LEU A 244 -0.06 -0.78 -39.97
C LEU A 244 -0.94 -1.97 -39.57
N TYR A 245 -0.36 -3.17 -39.45
CA TYR A 245 -1.07 -4.39 -39.03
C TYR A 245 -0.95 -4.65 -37.52
N GLY A 246 -0.40 -3.69 -36.77
CA GLY A 246 -0.28 -3.76 -35.33
C GLY A 246 0.75 -4.75 -34.77
N SER A 247 1.71 -5.19 -35.60
CA SER A 247 2.88 -5.92 -35.16
C SER A 247 4.05 -4.94 -34.95
N ILE A 248 5.03 -5.30 -34.12
CA ILE A 248 6.24 -4.49 -33.95
C ILE A 248 7.31 -4.82 -34.99
N THR A 249 8.10 -3.81 -35.33
CA THR A 249 9.40 -4.01 -36.03
C THR A 249 10.48 -4.37 -35.00
N PRO A 250 11.72 -4.70 -35.40
CA PRO A 250 12.77 -4.97 -34.44
C PRO A 250 12.89 -3.86 -33.40
N ALA A 251 12.83 -4.27 -32.10
CA ALA A 251 12.93 -3.37 -30.97
C ALA A 251 14.37 -2.95 -30.70
N VAL A 252 14.55 -1.74 -30.19
CA VAL A 252 15.82 -1.26 -29.67
C VAL A 252 15.73 -1.06 -28.16
N VAL A 253 16.83 -1.38 -27.45
CA VAL A 253 16.99 -1.01 -26.03
C VAL A 253 17.42 0.46 -25.99
N LEU A 254 16.51 1.32 -25.54
CA LEU A 254 16.73 2.75 -25.46
C LEU A 254 17.53 3.15 -24.21
N ALA A 255 17.22 2.55 -23.07
CA ALA A 255 17.87 2.79 -21.78
C ALA A 255 17.92 1.49 -20.97
N GLY A 256 18.73 1.43 -19.89
CA GLY A 256 18.92 0.23 -19.08
C GLY A 256 19.97 -0.74 -19.66
N ARG A 257 20.89 -0.27 -20.51
CA ARG A 257 22.03 -1.08 -20.98
C ARG A 257 23.03 -1.34 -19.87
N GLU A 258 23.21 -0.36 -19.01
CA GLU A 258 23.91 -0.48 -17.73
C GLU A 258 22.91 -0.70 -16.61
N ARG A 259 23.37 -1.17 -15.45
CA ARG A 259 22.49 -1.48 -14.31
C ARG A 259 21.83 -0.22 -13.75
N GLU A 260 20.56 -0.01 -14.09
CA GLU A 260 19.70 1.06 -13.62
C GLU A 260 18.25 0.56 -13.51
N SER A 261 17.50 1.14 -12.60
CA SER A 261 16.04 0.90 -12.46
C SER A 261 15.28 1.98 -13.19
N ILE A 262 14.48 1.58 -14.17
CA ILE A 262 13.61 2.46 -14.96
C ILE A 262 12.17 2.12 -14.63
N VAL A 263 11.35 3.14 -14.37
CA VAL A 263 9.94 3.00 -14.08
C VAL A 263 9.10 4.03 -14.83
N GLN A 264 7.83 3.72 -15.04
CA GLN A 264 6.83 4.57 -15.66
C GLN A 264 7.31 5.25 -16.96
N PRO A 265 7.60 4.53 -18.05
CA PRO A 265 7.73 5.17 -19.35
C PRO A 265 6.37 5.75 -19.76
N GLY A 266 6.36 6.94 -20.39
CA GLY A 266 5.14 7.60 -20.83
C GLY A 266 5.43 8.69 -21.85
N PHE A 267 4.50 8.91 -22.77
CA PHE A 267 4.62 9.96 -23.78
C PHE A 267 3.90 11.24 -23.33
N ALA A 268 4.57 12.36 -23.49
CA ALA A 268 3.92 13.66 -23.40
C ALA A 268 2.94 13.85 -24.59
N PRO A 269 1.97 14.77 -24.49
CA PRO A 269 1.05 15.04 -25.61
C PRO A 269 1.73 15.45 -26.93
N ASP A 270 2.94 15.98 -26.88
CA ASP A 270 3.76 16.33 -28.05
C ASP A 270 4.57 15.14 -28.63
N GLY A 271 4.41 13.94 -28.03
CA GLY A 271 5.11 12.71 -28.45
C GLY A 271 6.50 12.53 -27.81
N THR A 272 6.96 13.43 -26.95
CA THR A 272 8.23 13.28 -26.23
C THR A 272 8.11 12.18 -25.20
N LEU A 273 8.99 11.16 -25.29
CA LEU A 273 9.05 10.07 -24.30
C LEU A 273 9.72 10.56 -23.01
N HIS A 274 9.07 10.28 -21.88
CA HIS A 274 9.60 10.49 -20.54
C HIS A 274 9.64 9.18 -19.76
N PHE A 275 10.50 9.09 -18.74
CA PHE A 275 10.57 7.95 -17.82
C PHE A 275 11.37 8.34 -16.56
N CYS A 276 11.13 7.65 -15.46
CA CYS A 276 11.96 7.80 -14.26
C CYS A 276 13.10 6.77 -14.30
N SER A 277 14.30 7.19 -13.84
CA SER A 277 15.49 6.33 -13.76
C SER A 277 16.33 6.71 -12.54
N ASP A 278 16.89 5.71 -11.87
CA ASP A 278 17.77 5.89 -10.72
C ASP A 278 19.27 6.01 -11.08
N ARG A 279 19.61 6.28 -12.36
CA ARG A 279 20.98 6.34 -12.88
C ARG A 279 21.91 7.31 -12.14
N THR A 280 21.36 8.33 -11.47
CA THR A 280 22.11 9.32 -10.70
C THR A 280 22.05 9.09 -9.18
N GLY A 281 21.58 7.92 -8.72
CA GLY A 281 21.46 7.61 -7.31
C GLY A 281 20.07 7.87 -6.72
N TRP A 282 19.19 8.55 -7.46
CA TRP A 282 17.80 8.82 -7.12
C TRP A 282 16.93 8.52 -8.33
N TRP A 283 15.72 8.00 -8.15
CA TRP A 283 14.76 7.95 -9.24
C TRP A 283 14.35 9.36 -9.63
N ASN A 284 14.93 9.86 -10.71
CA ASN A 284 14.62 11.16 -11.28
C ASN A 284 13.94 11.02 -12.65
N LEU A 285 13.27 12.09 -13.09
CA LEU A 285 12.58 12.16 -14.36
C LEU A 285 13.55 12.49 -15.49
N TYR A 286 13.44 11.79 -16.61
CA TYR A 286 14.22 11.98 -17.83
C TYR A 286 13.30 12.09 -19.05
N ALA A 287 13.74 12.80 -20.07
CA ALA A 287 13.08 12.94 -21.36
C ALA A 287 14.01 12.56 -22.51
N LEU A 288 13.46 11.93 -23.54
CA LEU A 288 14.16 11.67 -24.79
C LEU A 288 13.98 12.88 -25.72
N ARG A 289 15.06 13.63 -25.95
CA ARG A 289 15.09 14.78 -26.87
C ARG A 289 16.03 14.50 -28.03
N GLY A 290 15.45 14.22 -29.21
CA GLY A 290 16.19 13.67 -30.34
C GLY A 290 16.73 12.28 -29.99
N ASP A 291 18.04 12.12 -30.01
CA ASP A 291 18.77 10.88 -29.64
C ASP A 291 19.35 10.90 -28.21
N LYS A 292 19.08 11.98 -27.43
CA LYS A 292 19.64 12.17 -26.11
C LYS A 292 18.62 12.05 -25.00
N ILE A 293 19.00 11.29 -23.96
CA ILE A 293 18.27 11.24 -22.69
C ILE A 293 18.79 12.36 -21.82
N VAL A 294 17.89 13.30 -21.45
CA VAL A 294 18.21 14.48 -20.66
C VAL A 294 17.40 14.47 -19.35
N PRO A 295 17.96 14.93 -18.22
CA PRO A 295 17.20 15.06 -16.98
C PRO A 295 16.14 16.15 -17.09
N VAL A 296 15.05 15.99 -16.33
CA VAL A 296 13.98 16.98 -16.17
C VAL A 296 13.94 17.34 -14.69
N ALA A 297 14.33 18.57 -14.33
CA ALA A 297 14.37 19.08 -12.97
C ALA A 297 15.02 18.10 -11.96
N PRO A 298 16.31 17.77 -12.11
CA PRO A 298 16.99 16.82 -11.24
C PRO A 298 16.98 17.28 -9.78
N VAL A 299 16.75 16.32 -8.86
CA VAL A 299 16.61 16.58 -7.42
C VAL A 299 17.15 15.41 -6.61
N ASP A 300 17.74 15.70 -5.43
CA ASP A 300 18.13 14.68 -4.45
C ASP A 300 16.87 14.22 -3.67
N ALA A 301 16.02 13.50 -4.38
CA ALA A 301 14.75 12.92 -3.92
C ALA A 301 14.22 11.90 -4.96
N GLU A 302 13.25 11.10 -4.60
CA GLU A 302 12.70 10.06 -5.48
C GLU A 302 11.45 10.56 -6.24
N ILE A 303 11.53 10.64 -7.58
CA ILE A 303 10.39 10.74 -8.48
C ILE A 303 10.16 9.35 -9.09
N GLY A 304 9.95 8.37 -8.27
CA GLY A 304 9.84 6.99 -8.65
C GLY A 304 9.73 6.10 -7.43
N GLY A 305 9.70 4.81 -7.64
CA GLY A 305 9.63 3.83 -6.55
C GLY A 305 9.73 2.39 -7.06
N PRO A 306 9.78 1.42 -6.16
CA PRO A 306 9.93 0.01 -6.51
C PRO A 306 8.67 -0.49 -7.22
N HIS A 307 8.83 -1.13 -8.36
CA HIS A 307 7.76 -1.60 -9.24
C HIS A 307 7.22 -2.96 -8.76
N TRP A 308 6.59 -2.98 -7.58
CA TRP A 308 5.92 -4.17 -7.05
C TRP A 308 4.62 -4.50 -7.79
N VAL A 309 3.91 -3.47 -8.22
CA VAL A 309 2.59 -3.57 -8.87
C VAL A 309 2.58 -2.79 -10.17
N PHE A 310 1.69 -3.19 -11.09
CA PHE A 310 1.53 -2.47 -12.36
C PHE A 310 0.82 -1.13 -12.19
N ALA A 311 0.94 -0.27 -13.22
CA ALA A 311 0.27 1.02 -13.35
C ALA A 311 0.51 1.99 -12.18
N GLN A 312 1.73 1.98 -11.61
CA GLN A 312 2.14 3.02 -10.67
C GLN A 312 2.39 4.33 -11.41
N HIS A 313 1.97 5.44 -10.80
CA HIS A 313 2.10 6.79 -11.37
C HIS A 313 2.94 7.68 -10.46
N TYR A 314 4.01 8.24 -11.00
CA TYR A 314 4.93 9.13 -10.29
C TYR A 314 4.91 10.54 -10.86
N TYR A 315 4.52 10.70 -12.13
CA TYR A 315 4.35 11.98 -12.79
C TYR A 315 3.20 11.94 -13.81
N ALA A 316 2.66 13.12 -14.16
CA ALA A 316 1.66 13.30 -15.21
C ALA A 316 1.85 14.66 -15.89
N PHE A 317 1.30 14.81 -17.12
CA PHE A 317 1.41 16.02 -17.93
C PHE A 317 0.19 16.90 -17.74
N LEU A 318 0.42 18.16 -17.36
CA LEU A 318 -0.63 19.19 -17.28
C LEU A 318 -1.00 19.74 -18.67
N PRO A 319 -2.22 20.25 -18.87
CA PRO A 319 -2.65 20.82 -20.16
C PRO A 319 -1.78 22.00 -20.63
N ASP A 320 -1.14 22.71 -19.69
CA ASP A 320 -0.26 23.86 -19.96
C ASP A 320 1.20 23.47 -20.21
N LYS A 321 1.50 22.17 -20.38
CA LYS A 321 2.81 21.55 -20.64
C LYS A 321 3.72 21.44 -19.41
N ARG A 322 3.31 21.92 -18.26
CA ARG A 322 4.00 21.62 -17.00
C ARG A 322 3.75 20.15 -16.62
N LEU A 323 4.47 19.67 -15.63
CA LEU A 323 4.28 18.34 -15.06
C LEU A 323 3.77 18.48 -13.62
N VAL A 324 2.98 17.51 -13.20
CA VAL A 324 2.76 17.24 -11.78
C VAL A 324 3.49 15.94 -11.44
N ALA A 325 4.12 15.89 -10.29
CA ALA A 325 4.85 14.70 -9.82
C ALA A 325 4.59 14.47 -8.33
N SER A 326 4.70 13.22 -7.90
CA SER A 326 4.84 12.86 -6.49
C SER A 326 6.31 12.66 -6.18
N ILE A 327 6.85 13.43 -5.23
CA ILE A 327 8.27 13.41 -4.85
C ILE A 327 8.39 12.91 -3.41
N VAL A 328 9.23 11.91 -3.20
CA VAL A 328 9.54 11.39 -1.86
C VAL A 328 10.88 11.95 -1.41
N ARG A 329 10.88 12.60 -0.26
CA ARG A 329 12.07 13.02 0.46
C ARG A 329 11.92 12.67 1.92
N ASP A 330 12.92 12.02 2.49
CA ASP A 330 12.95 11.63 3.91
C ASP A 330 11.70 10.85 4.33
N GLY A 331 11.25 9.92 3.48
CA GLY A 331 10.05 9.10 3.70
C GLY A 331 8.71 9.84 3.53
N ILE A 332 8.70 11.13 3.19
CA ILE A 332 7.48 11.92 3.01
C ILE A 332 7.21 12.14 1.51
N ARG A 333 6.03 11.71 1.04
CA ARG A 333 5.59 11.86 -0.34
C ARG A 333 4.75 13.12 -0.52
N THR A 334 5.21 14.05 -1.36
CA THR A 334 4.57 15.35 -1.59
C THR A 334 4.27 15.52 -3.07
N ALA A 335 3.09 16.05 -3.40
CA ALA A 335 2.76 16.48 -4.77
C ALA A 335 3.48 17.79 -5.09
N CYS A 336 4.07 17.86 -6.28
CA CYS A 336 4.79 19.03 -6.77
C CYS A 336 4.41 19.33 -8.23
N VAL A 337 4.46 20.61 -8.62
CA VAL A 337 4.47 21.02 -10.03
C VAL A 337 5.91 21.22 -10.47
N ILE A 338 6.24 20.75 -11.66
CA ILE A 338 7.55 20.93 -12.31
C ILE A 338 7.34 21.83 -13.54
N ASP A 339 8.02 22.96 -13.56
CA ASP A 339 8.03 23.93 -14.67
C ASP A 339 9.48 24.22 -15.07
N GLY A 340 9.92 23.64 -16.19
CA GLY A 340 11.33 23.60 -16.56
C GLY A 340 12.17 22.92 -15.48
N ASP A 341 13.12 23.67 -14.89
CA ASP A 341 13.98 23.19 -13.80
C ASP A 341 13.44 23.55 -12.39
N VAL A 342 12.24 24.15 -12.31
CA VAL A 342 11.66 24.60 -11.05
C VAL A 342 10.67 23.57 -10.52
N ILE A 343 10.88 23.12 -9.29
CA ILE A 343 9.99 22.22 -8.56
C ILE A 343 9.28 23.04 -7.47
N THR A 344 7.94 23.09 -7.54
CA THR A 344 7.12 23.81 -6.57
C THR A 344 6.18 22.85 -5.86
N PRO A 345 6.30 22.64 -4.53
CA PRO A 345 5.35 21.84 -3.76
C PRO A 345 3.93 22.43 -3.86
N LEU A 346 2.94 21.55 -3.96
CA LEU A 346 1.53 21.92 -3.94
C LEU A 346 1.03 22.07 -2.51
N SER A 347 0.24 23.09 -2.25
CA SER A 347 -0.47 23.28 -0.97
C SER A 347 -1.86 22.67 -1.09
N LEU A 348 -1.96 21.35 -0.96
CA LEU A 348 -3.22 20.59 -1.07
C LEU A 348 -3.90 20.51 0.29
N GLY A 349 -4.48 21.62 0.79
CA GLY A 349 -5.25 21.68 2.05
C GLY A 349 -4.63 22.55 3.14
N GLN A 350 -5.32 22.65 4.29
CA GLN A 350 -5.09 23.59 5.38
C GLN A 350 -3.63 23.67 5.88
N GLY A 351 -2.76 24.38 5.12
CA GLY A 351 -1.43 24.76 5.61
C GLY A 351 -0.39 23.63 5.68
N GLN A 352 -0.69 22.42 5.25
CA GLN A 352 0.27 21.31 5.18
C GLN A 352 0.77 21.11 3.76
N ALA A 353 2.04 20.76 3.61
CA ALA A 353 2.58 20.29 2.32
C ALA A 353 1.66 19.19 1.78
N GLY A 354 1.32 19.25 0.48
CA GLY A 354 0.34 18.36 -0.14
C GLY A 354 0.78 16.91 -0.16
N GLN A 355 0.63 16.20 0.96
CA GLN A 355 0.94 14.77 1.05
C GLN A 355 -0.10 13.97 0.27
N VAL A 356 0.38 13.06 -0.55
CA VAL A 356 -0.43 12.23 -1.45
C VAL A 356 0.05 10.77 -1.41
N ALA A 357 -0.88 9.85 -1.65
CA ALA A 357 -0.55 8.42 -1.76
C ALA A 357 0.19 8.12 -3.06
N ASP A 358 -0.20 8.80 -4.15
CA ASP A 358 0.29 8.57 -5.50
C ASP A 358 0.35 9.90 -6.26
N CYS A 359 0.82 9.90 -7.50
CA CYS A 359 0.84 11.12 -8.32
C CYS A 359 -0.57 11.64 -8.61
N PRO A 360 -0.84 12.94 -8.40
CA PRO A 360 -2.08 13.55 -8.85
C PRO A 360 -2.30 13.39 -10.34
N GLN A 361 -3.57 13.17 -10.74
CA GLN A 361 -3.96 13.02 -12.14
C GLN A 361 -4.63 14.31 -12.63
N PRO A 362 -4.25 14.84 -13.80
CA PRO A 362 -4.92 15.98 -14.40
C PRO A 362 -6.38 15.68 -14.75
N ILE A 363 -7.28 16.59 -14.38
CA ILE A 363 -8.69 16.55 -14.72
C ILE A 363 -9.17 17.94 -15.15
N GLY A 364 -9.47 18.13 -16.44
CA GLY A 364 -9.68 19.47 -16.99
C GLY A 364 -8.47 20.37 -16.78
N GLN A 365 -8.65 21.49 -16.08
CA GLN A 365 -7.55 22.39 -15.68
C GLN A 365 -7.04 22.11 -14.27
N GLY A 366 -7.65 21.16 -13.56
CA GLY A 366 -7.39 20.83 -12.18
C GLY A 366 -6.66 19.53 -11.99
N LEU A 367 -6.70 19.04 -10.74
CA LEU A 367 -6.08 17.78 -10.32
C LEU A 367 -7.07 16.94 -9.50
N ALA A 368 -7.02 15.63 -9.74
CA ALA A 368 -7.59 14.61 -8.87
C ALA A 368 -6.46 13.88 -8.15
N PHE A 369 -6.59 13.66 -6.85
CA PHE A 369 -5.53 13.03 -6.05
C PHE A 369 -6.08 12.35 -4.80
N LEU A 370 -5.34 11.38 -4.30
CA LEU A 370 -5.58 10.77 -3.00
C LEU A 370 -4.71 11.50 -1.96
N ALA A 371 -5.33 12.43 -1.23
CA ALA A 371 -4.68 13.13 -0.13
C ALA A 371 -4.45 12.17 1.03
N THR A 372 -3.27 12.22 1.63
CA THR A 372 -2.85 11.38 2.77
C THR A 372 -2.20 12.23 3.86
N PRO A 373 -2.94 13.18 4.47
CA PRO A 373 -2.40 14.01 5.53
C PRO A 373 -2.08 13.16 6.76
N PRO A 374 -1.15 13.57 7.62
CA PRO A 374 -0.83 12.86 8.86
C PRO A 374 -1.91 13.03 9.95
N THR A 375 -2.87 13.94 9.74
CA THR A 375 -3.88 14.35 10.73
C THR A 375 -5.30 13.87 10.43
N ALA A 376 -5.53 13.23 9.27
CA ALA A 376 -6.86 12.79 8.88
C ALA A 376 -6.79 11.57 7.95
N PRO A 377 -7.85 10.74 7.90
CA PRO A 377 -7.91 9.61 6.96
C PRO A 377 -7.68 10.04 5.52
N PRO A 378 -7.10 9.14 4.68
CA PRO A 378 -6.95 9.38 3.25
C PRO A 378 -8.27 9.76 2.58
N ALA A 379 -8.21 10.70 1.64
CA ALA A 379 -9.38 11.19 0.93
C ALA A 379 -9.10 11.42 -0.55
N LEU A 380 -9.97 10.87 -1.41
CA LEU A 380 -10.01 11.23 -2.82
C LEU A 380 -10.53 12.64 -2.96
N SER A 381 -9.76 13.50 -3.60
CA SER A 381 -9.95 14.95 -3.59
C SER A 381 -9.73 15.55 -4.97
N LEU A 382 -10.33 16.72 -5.20
CA LEU A 382 -10.21 17.52 -6.41
C LEU A 382 -9.79 18.95 -6.07
N VAL A 383 -9.03 19.55 -6.98
CA VAL A 383 -8.80 21.01 -7.05
C VAL A 383 -9.04 21.50 -8.48
N ASP A 384 -9.58 22.70 -8.64
CA ASP A 384 -9.92 23.26 -9.96
C ASP A 384 -8.70 23.65 -10.79
N LYS A 385 -7.57 23.88 -10.14
CA LYS A 385 -6.25 24.15 -10.74
C LYS A 385 -5.14 23.78 -9.76
N PRO A 386 -3.93 23.46 -10.23
CA PRO A 386 -2.83 23.00 -9.38
C PRO A 386 -2.53 23.92 -8.18
N GLU A 387 -2.63 25.23 -8.37
CA GLU A 387 -2.33 26.23 -7.32
C GLU A 387 -3.51 26.54 -6.40
N ALA A 388 -4.66 25.87 -6.58
CA ALA A 388 -5.84 26.12 -5.75
C ALA A 388 -5.66 25.53 -4.34
N THR A 389 -6.07 26.30 -3.34
CA THR A 389 -6.05 25.87 -1.93
C THR A 389 -7.40 25.26 -1.47
N LYS A 390 -8.48 25.51 -2.24
CA LYS A 390 -9.80 24.97 -1.94
C LYS A 390 -9.92 23.55 -2.50
N ILE A 391 -10.00 22.58 -1.60
CA ILE A 391 -10.15 21.16 -1.93
C ILE A 391 -11.63 20.79 -1.90
N GLN A 392 -12.07 20.03 -2.91
CA GLN A 392 -13.34 19.31 -2.90
C GLN A 392 -13.07 17.85 -2.58
N ILE A 393 -13.55 17.37 -1.43
CA ILE A 393 -13.51 15.95 -1.06
C ILE A 393 -14.58 15.20 -1.85
N VAL A 394 -14.18 14.14 -2.52
CA VAL A 394 -15.06 13.23 -3.28
C VAL A 394 -15.41 12.01 -2.46
N ARG A 395 -14.41 11.40 -1.81
CA ARG A 395 -14.56 10.16 -1.04
C ARG A 395 -13.53 10.10 0.08
N VAL A 396 -13.92 9.73 1.27
CA VAL A 396 -13.02 9.50 2.40
C VAL A 396 -12.80 8.01 2.61
N ALA A 397 -11.59 7.61 3.02
CA ALA A 397 -11.26 6.22 3.32
C ALA A 397 -11.88 5.72 4.64
N ALA A 398 -12.13 6.63 5.59
CA ALA A 398 -12.82 6.33 6.84
C ALA A 398 -13.53 7.59 7.37
N PRO A 399 -14.61 7.44 8.14
CA PRO A 399 -15.25 8.60 8.76
C PRO A 399 -14.28 9.34 9.71
N ALA A 400 -14.33 10.67 9.71
CA ALA A 400 -13.54 11.51 10.61
C ALA A 400 -14.23 11.56 12.01
N VAL A 401 -14.21 10.43 12.72
CA VAL A 401 -14.83 10.29 14.06
C VAL A 401 -13.81 10.30 15.20
N ILE A 402 -12.52 10.39 14.88
CA ILE A 402 -11.44 10.42 15.87
C ILE A 402 -11.16 11.87 16.22
N PRO A 403 -11.25 12.28 17.50
CA PRO A 403 -10.89 13.63 17.92
C PRO A 403 -9.43 13.95 17.56
N GLU A 404 -9.16 15.16 17.08
CA GLU A 404 -7.82 15.60 16.68
C GLU A 404 -6.82 15.48 17.84
N GLU A 405 -7.29 15.67 19.07
CA GLU A 405 -6.51 15.54 20.29
C GLU A 405 -6.08 14.09 20.57
N THR A 406 -6.70 13.10 19.91
CA THR A 406 -6.32 11.69 19.99
C THR A 406 -5.37 11.25 18.88
N ILE A 407 -5.26 12.03 17.79
CA ILE A 407 -4.42 11.65 16.65
C ILE A 407 -2.95 11.88 16.97
N SER A 408 -2.16 10.80 16.99
CA SER A 408 -0.71 10.85 17.07
C SER A 408 -0.13 11.04 15.67
N ILE A 409 0.72 12.05 15.52
CA ILE A 409 1.37 12.41 14.25
C ILE A 409 2.80 11.87 14.27
N GLY A 410 3.20 11.19 13.19
CA GLY A 410 4.55 10.64 13.07
C GLY A 410 5.61 11.73 12.93
N GLU A 411 6.48 11.81 13.91
CA GLU A 411 7.65 12.68 13.91
C GLU A 411 8.82 11.95 13.24
N PRO A 412 9.46 12.50 12.20
CA PRO A 412 10.65 11.88 11.62
C PRO A 412 11.79 11.91 12.64
N ILE A 413 12.45 10.77 12.81
CA ILE A 413 13.63 10.64 13.65
C ILE A 413 14.77 10.00 12.87
N ASP A 414 15.96 10.58 13.04
CA ASP A 414 17.23 10.06 12.57
C ASP A 414 18.03 9.57 13.77
N TYR A 415 18.56 8.37 13.68
CA TYR A 415 19.29 7.75 14.81
C TYR A 415 20.52 6.98 14.32
N PRO A 416 21.58 6.92 15.14
CA PRO A 416 22.78 6.18 14.78
C PRO A 416 22.53 4.67 14.78
N SER A 417 22.91 4.00 13.70
CA SER A 417 22.91 2.55 13.58
C SER A 417 24.08 2.11 12.70
N ARG A 418 24.78 1.07 13.09
CA ARG A 418 25.87 0.46 12.29
C ARG A 418 26.95 1.43 11.81
N GLY A 419 27.19 2.54 12.51
CA GLY A 419 28.12 3.59 12.09
C GLY A 419 27.60 4.53 10.99
N THR A 420 26.32 4.45 10.66
CA THR A 420 25.57 5.32 9.74
C THR A 420 24.30 5.83 10.42
N ILE A 421 23.45 6.50 9.67
CA ILE A 421 22.13 6.99 10.11
C ILE A 421 21.05 6.08 9.55
N ALA A 422 20.12 5.67 10.41
CA ALA A 422 18.85 5.05 10.02
C ALA A 422 17.68 5.97 10.35
N HIS A 423 16.53 5.72 9.73
CA HIS A 423 15.37 6.60 9.72
C HIS A 423 14.13 5.89 10.23
N ALA A 424 13.25 6.61 10.93
CA ALA A 424 11.95 6.11 11.34
C ALA A 424 10.96 7.26 11.58
N PHE A 425 9.69 6.90 11.80
CA PHE A 425 8.68 7.82 12.32
C PHE A 425 8.31 7.39 13.75
N TRP A 426 8.43 8.33 14.70
CA TRP A 426 8.02 8.16 16.07
C TRP A 426 6.62 8.70 16.30
N TYR A 427 5.75 7.90 16.94
CA TYR A 427 4.39 8.25 17.30
C TYR A 427 4.23 8.12 18.82
N ALA A 428 4.08 9.24 19.51
CA ALA A 428 3.84 9.24 20.96
C ALA A 428 2.42 8.74 21.29
N PRO A 429 2.20 8.12 22.46
CA PRO A 429 0.85 7.83 22.95
C PRO A 429 0.02 9.10 23.01
N LYS A 430 -1.23 9.05 22.53
CA LYS A 430 -2.12 10.21 22.51
C LYS A 430 -3.58 9.82 22.62
N ASN A 431 -4.31 10.38 23.60
CA ASN A 431 -5.74 10.16 23.81
C ASN A 431 -6.34 11.41 24.46
N ALA A 432 -7.51 11.85 23.98
CA ALA A 432 -8.18 13.04 24.50
C ALA A 432 -8.70 12.85 25.94
N ASP A 433 -9.10 11.62 26.29
CA ASP A 433 -9.80 11.32 27.54
C ASP A 433 -8.89 10.70 28.63
N TYR A 434 -7.65 10.30 28.26
CA TYR A 434 -6.76 9.60 29.16
C TYR A 434 -5.35 10.18 29.17
N GLN A 435 -4.74 10.11 30.36
CA GLN A 435 -3.31 10.34 30.59
C GLN A 435 -2.74 9.26 31.50
N ALA A 436 -1.46 8.99 31.39
CA ALA A 436 -0.79 8.04 32.27
C ALA A 436 -0.44 8.63 33.63
N PRO A 437 -0.21 7.81 34.68
CA PRO A 437 0.34 8.26 35.94
C PRO A 437 1.72 8.91 35.74
N ASP A 438 1.98 9.97 36.51
CA ASP A 438 3.26 10.69 36.47
C ASP A 438 4.46 9.77 36.65
N GLY A 439 5.51 9.97 35.87
CA GLY A 439 6.74 9.21 35.92
C GLY A 439 6.68 7.80 35.33
N THR A 440 5.54 7.39 34.76
CA THR A 440 5.45 6.12 34.02
C THR A 440 5.82 6.30 32.55
N LEU A 441 6.42 5.28 31.93
CA LEU A 441 6.81 5.27 30.53
C LEU A 441 5.89 4.31 29.74
N PRO A 442 5.53 4.62 28.49
CA PRO A 442 4.67 3.77 27.67
C PRO A 442 5.38 2.50 27.18
N PRO A 443 4.64 1.40 26.94
CA PRO A 443 5.14 0.30 26.12
C PRO A 443 5.39 0.78 24.69
N LEU A 444 6.33 0.12 24.00
CA LEU A 444 6.70 0.42 22.60
C LEU A 444 6.31 -0.74 21.68
N VAL A 445 5.74 -0.40 20.52
CA VAL A 445 5.61 -1.30 19.37
C VAL A 445 6.55 -0.80 18.26
N VAL A 446 7.55 -1.62 17.91
CA VAL A 446 8.42 -1.37 16.76
C VAL A 446 7.78 -2.02 15.54
N LEU A 447 7.47 -1.22 14.52
CA LEU A 447 6.94 -1.70 13.25
C LEU A 447 8.06 -1.88 12.23
N SER A 448 8.04 -3.01 11.54
CA SER A 448 8.93 -3.34 10.44
C SER A 448 8.09 -3.59 9.19
N HIS A 449 8.27 -2.75 8.16
CA HIS A 449 7.51 -2.88 6.92
C HIS A 449 7.90 -4.13 6.12
N GLY A 450 6.99 -4.59 5.26
CA GLY A 450 7.23 -5.67 4.31
C GLY A 450 7.98 -5.21 3.06
N GLY A 451 8.15 -6.13 2.15
CA GLY A 451 8.87 -5.95 0.89
C GLY A 451 10.03 -6.93 0.75
N PRO A 452 11.25 -6.70 1.26
CA PRO A 452 11.71 -5.61 2.11
C PRO A 452 12.00 -4.28 1.38
N THR A 453 12.10 -4.27 0.04
CA THR A 453 12.32 -3.05 -0.74
C THR A 453 11.03 -2.22 -0.83
N SER A 454 10.71 -1.50 0.24
CA SER A 454 9.54 -0.64 0.39
C SER A 454 9.89 0.53 1.31
N MET A 455 8.90 1.26 1.82
CA MET A 455 9.08 2.27 2.84
C MET A 455 7.80 2.46 3.65
N THR A 456 7.94 2.98 4.85
CA THR A 456 6.84 3.59 5.60
C THR A 456 6.85 5.12 5.44
N THR A 457 5.70 5.74 5.66
CA THR A 457 5.50 7.20 5.59
C THR A 457 4.73 7.65 6.83
N ASN A 458 4.73 8.96 7.13
CA ASN A 458 4.03 9.48 8.30
C ASN A 458 2.55 9.82 8.05
N HIS A 459 1.94 9.32 6.98
CA HIS A 459 0.53 9.56 6.72
C HIS A 459 -0.36 8.92 7.81
N PHE A 460 -1.56 9.46 7.98
CA PHE A 460 -2.52 8.91 8.93
C PHE A 460 -2.87 7.46 8.57
N THR A 461 -2.71 6.56 9.55
CA THR A 461 -3.17 5.17 9.46
C THR A 461 -3.93 4.79 10.73
N LEU A 462 -5.09 4.16 10.56
CA LEU A 462 -5.86 3.64 11.69
C LEU A 462 -5.08 2.61 12.51
N SER A 463 -4.19 1.85 11.87
CA SER A 463 -3.35 0.84 12.54
C SER A 463 -2.37 1.45 13.54
N VAL A 464 -1.76 2.59 13.23
CA VAL A 464 -0.92 3.33 14.19
C VAL A 464 -1.79 3.94 15.29
N GLN A 465 -2.91 4.60 14.91
CA GLN A 465 -3.82 5.20 15.89
C GLN A 465 -4.47 4.17 16.82
N TRP A 466 -4.63 2.92 16.37
CA TRP A 466 -5.05 1.80 17.23
C TRP A 466 -4.16 1.64 18.46
N TRP A 467 -2.86 1.67 18.27
CA TRP A 467 -1.88 1.53 19.35
C TRP A 467 -1.73 2.80 20.18
N THR A 468 -1.53 3.94 19.51
CA THR A 468 -1.21 5.20 20.21
C THR A 468 -2.35 5.70 21.09
N SER A 469 -3.60 5.53 20.64
CA SER A 469 -4.79 5.90 21.41
C SER A 469 -5.06 5.00 22.63
N ARG A 470 -4.38 3.85 22.71
CA ARG A 470 -4.41 2.93 23.87
C ARG A 470 -3.20 3.09 24.79
N GLY A 471 -2.35 4.08 24.53
CA GLY A 471 -1.22 4.39 25.37
C GLY A 471 0.10 3.70 24.98
N PHE A 472 0.20 3.18 23.76
CA PHE A 472 1.46 2.66 23.25
C PHE A 472 2.24 3.75 22.50
N GLY A 473 3.55 3.80 22.66
CA GLY A 473 4.43 4.41 21.70
C GLY A 473 4.58 3.49 20.48
N VAL A 474 4.70 4.07 19.30
CA VAL A 474 4.96 3.33 18.06
C VAL A 474 6.16 3.95 17.36
N VAL A 475 7.10 3.11 16.90
CA VAL A 475 8.15 3.54 15.98
C VAL A 475 8.05 2.71 14.71
N ASP A 476 7.87 3.39 13.58
CA ASP A 476 7.71 2.77 12.26
C ASP A 476 9.02 2.99 11.49
N VAL A 477 9.78 1.90 11.28
CA VAL A 477 11.19 1.95 10.91
C VAL A 477 11.36 1.87 9.40
N ASN A 478 12.07 2.84 8.82
CA ASN A 478 12.65 2.77 7.49
C ASN A 478 14.10 2.26 7.60
N TYR A 479 14.27 0.96 7.77
CA TYR A 479 15.58 0.32 7.91
C TYR A 479 16.41 0.44 6.61
N GLY A 480 17.74 0.28 6.69
CA GLY A 480 18.60 0.21 5.51
C GLY A 480 18.11 -0.87 4.54
N GLY A 481 17.80 -0.47 3.30
CA GLY A 481 17.03 -1.24 2.32
C GLY A 481 15.72 -0.56 1.92
N SER A 482 15.21 0.37 2.75
CA SER A 482 14.01 1.14 2.43
C SER A 482 14.25 2.09 1.26
N THR A 483 13.17 2.36 0.51
CA THR A 483 13.12 3.38 -0.54
C THR A 483 12.84 4.76 0.05
N GLY A 484 12.96 5.83 -0.75
CA GLY A 484 12.72 7.20 -0.29
C GLY A 484 13.95 7.93 0.23
N TYR A 485 15.09 7.25 0.27
CA TYR A 485 16.38 7.75 0.79
C TYR A 485 17.54 7.55 -0.21
N GLY A 486 17.20 7.31 -1.47
CA GLY A 486 18.16 7.10 -2.56
C GLY A 486 18.61 5.65 -2.73
N ARG A 487 19.33 5.41 -3.85
CA ARG A 487 19.77 4.07 -4.25
C ARG A 487 20.72 3.43 -3.23
N ASP A 488 21.65 4.20 -2.67
CA ASP A 488 22.65 3.63 -1.76
C ASP A 488 22.01 3.14 -0.46
N TYR A 489 21.02 3.88 0.07
CA TYR A 489 20.25 3.43 1.22
C TYR A 489 19.40 2.19 0.90
N ARG A 490 18.73 2.19 -0.25
CA ARG A 490 17.96 1.02 -0.73
C ARG A 490 18.85 -0.22 -0.86
N ARG A 491 20.09 -0.07 -1.33
CA ARG A 491 21.02 -1.17 -1.52
C ARG A 491 21.79 -1.57 -0.26
N ALA A 492 21.61 -0.89 0.86
CA ALA A 492 22.23 -1.27 2.12
C ALA A 492 21.81 -2.69 2.57
N LEU A 493 20.69 -3.21 2.04
CA LEU A 493 20.19 -4.55 2.32
C LEU A 493 20.77 -5.63 1.38
N ASP A 494 21.49 -5.27 0.30
CA ASP A 494 22.10 -6.22 -0.62
C ASP A 494 23.06 -7.15 0.13
N GLY A 495 22.74 -8.46 0.15
CA GLY A 495 23.49 -9.48 0.92
C GLY A 495 23.40 -9.34 2.45
N GLN A 496 22.55 -8.46 2.99
CA GLN A 496 22.51 -8.10 4.41
C GLN A 496 21.14 -8.28 5.07
N TRP A 497 20.15 -8.84 4.38
CA TRP A 497 18.82 -9.06 4.94
C TRP A 497 18.87 -10.02 6.15
N GLY A 498 18.18 -9.67 7.23
CA GLY A 498 18.25 -10.34 8.53
C GLY A 498 19.38 -9.83 9.41
N LEU A 499 20.18 -8.85 8.97
CA LEU A 499 21.18 -8.15 9.77
C LEU A 499 20.86 -6.67 9.87
N VAL A 500 20.91 -5.96 8.74
CA VAL A 500 20.71 -4.50 8.67
C VAL A 500 19.32 -4.09 9.17
N ASP A 501 18.29 -4.76 8.70
CA ASP A 501 16.90 -4.53 9.10
C ASP A 501 16.67 -4.81 10.60
N VAL A 502 17.28 -5.84 11.13
CA VAL A 502 17.22 -6.20 12.57
C VAL A 502 17.96 -5.17 13.43
N GLU A 503 19.20 -4.83 13.05
CA GLU A 503 20.02 -3.88 13.80
C GLU A 503 19.39 -2.48 13.81
N ASP A 504 18.80 -2.03 12.68
CA ASP A 504 18.13 -0.74 12.61
C ASP A 504 16.84 -0.69 13.42
N CYS A 505 16.03 -1.77 13.45
CA CYS A 505 14.85 -1.88 14.31
C CYS A 505 15.24 -1.89 15.80
N GLN A 506 16.30 -2.60 16.15
CA GLN A 506 16.82 -2.60 17.51
C GLN A 506 17.33 -1.22 17.92
N ALA A 507 18.11 -0.57 17.05
CA ALA A 507 18.68 0.75 17.32
C ALA A 507 17.60 1.81 17.51
N ALA A 508 16.49 1.76 16.74
CA ALA A 508 15.33 2.63 16.92
C ALA A 508 14.74 2.50 18.33
N ALA A 509 14.52 1.26 18.77
CA ALA A 509 13.99 1.01 20.12
C ALA A 509 14.93 1.53 21.22
N LEU A 510 16.23 1.24 21.12
CA LEU A 510 17.23 1.67 22.09
C LEU A 510 17.41 3.19 22.10
N TYR A 511 17.33 3.85 20.97
CA TYR A 511 17.33 5.31 20.86
C TYR A 511 16.18 5.94 21.66
N LEU A 512 14.96 5.41 21.53
CA LEU A 512 13.80 5.90 22.27
C LEU A 512 13.91 5.61 23.79
N VAL A 513 14.51 4.48 24.18
CA VAL A 513 14.84 4.17 25.58
C VAL A 513 15.86 5.18 26.14
N GLU A 514 16.93 5.46 25.41
CA GLU A 514 17.95 6.45 25.81
C GLU A 514 17.36 7.86 25.97
N LYS A 515 16.39 8.22 25.12
CA LYS A 515 15.64 9.48 25.25
C LYS A 515 14.64 9.50 26.40
N GLY A 516 14.42 8.39 27.11
CA GLY A 516 13.44 8.29 28.20
C GLY A 516 11.99 8.39 27.73
N LEU A 517 11.70 8.00 26.49
CA LEU A 517 10.37 8.09 25.87
C LEU A 517 9.54 6.81 26.02
N VAL A 518 10.18 5.66 26.29
CA VAL A 518 9.54 4.33 26.36
C VAL A 518 10.13 3.47 27.46
N ASP A 519 9.34 2.50 27.95
CA ASP A 519 9.74 1.54 28.97
C ASP A 519 10.62 0.43 28.36
N PRO A 520 11.89 0.27 28.76
CA PRO A 520 12.79 -0.74 28.23
C PRO A 520 12.34 -2.19 28.47
N ASN A 521 11.43 -2.41 29.44
CA ASN A 521 10.92 -3.73 29.79
C ASN A 521 9.62 -4.10 29.04
N ARG A 522 9.06 -3.17 28.25
CA ARG A 522 7.80 -3.35 27.53
C ARG A 522 7.94 -2.96 26.05
N ILE A 523 8.88 -3.60 25.35
CA ILE A 523 9.17 -3.37 23.94
C ILE A 523 8.73 -4.60 23.13
N ALA A 524 7.81 -4.43 22.19
CA ALA A 524 7.41 -5.42 21.22
C ALA A 524 7.94 -5.05 19.82
N ILE A 525 8.17 -6.06 18.98
CA ILE A 525 8.41 -5.90 17.56
C ILE A 525 7.33 -6.61 16.76
N ARG A 526 6.89 -6.00 15.65
CA ARG A 526 5.79 -6.46 14.82
C ARG A 526 6.05 -6.20 13.36
N GLY A 527 5.72 -7.17 12.51
CA GLY A 527 5.83 -6.99 11.07
C GLY A 527 5.05 -8.04 10.27
N GLY A 528 4.75 -7.69 9.03
CA GLY A 528 4.14 -8.59 8.07
C GLY A 528 5.11 -8.96 6.94
N SER A 529 4.97 -10.19 6.37
CA SER A 529 5.80 -10.62 5.24
C SER A 529 7.30 -10.55 5.56
N ALA A 530 8.10 -9.81 4.79
CA ALA A 530 9.50 -9.54 5.11
C ALA A 530 9.69 -8.88 6.49
N GLY A 531 8.77 -8.01 6.93
CA GLY A 531 8.80 -7.45 8.29
C GLY A 531 8.54 -8.50 9.36
N GLY A 532 7.76 -9.54 9.05
CA GLY A 532 7.59 -10.72 9.91
C GLY A 532 8.88 -11.53 10.05
N PHE A 533 9.66 -11.65 8.97
CA PHE A 533 11.02 -12.21 9.04
C PHE A 533 11.93 -11.38 9.94
N THR A 534 11.98 -10.06 9.72
CA THR A 534 12.76 -9.14 10.57
C THR A 534 12.36 -9.27 12.05
N THR A 535 11.04 -9.39 12.32
CA THR A 535 10.52 -9.66 13.67
C THR A 535 11.14 -10.94 14.25
N LEU A 536 11.00 -12.08 13.57
CA LEU A 536 11.50 -13.37 14.06
C LEU A 536 13.03 -13.39 14.16
N ALA A 537 13.73 -12.79 13.19
CA ALA A 537 15.19 -12.66 13.23
C ALA A 537 15.64 -11.82 14.43
N ALA A 538 14.96 -10.70 14.72
CA ALA A 538 15.25 -9.86 15.87
C ALA A 538 15.05 -10.59 17.20
N LEU A 539 13.99 -11.40 17.32
CA LEU A 539 13.71 -12.18 18.55
C LEU A 539 14.71 -13.31 18.78
N THR A 540 15.33 -13.83 17.71
CA THR A 540 16.35 -14.90 17.82
C THR A 540 17.78 -14.39 17.88
N THR A 541 18.03 -13.10 17.66
CA THR A 541 19.38 -12.52 17.65
C THR A 541 19.62 -11.46 18.72
N THR A 542 18.56 -10.84 19.26
CA THR A 542 18.66 -9.78 20.29
C THR A 542 17.84 -10.09 21.53
N GLN A 543 18.08 -9.37 22.64
CA GLN A 543 17.31 -9.45 23.89
C GLN A 543 16.51 -8.18 24.19
N THR A 544 16.45 -7.26 23.22
CA THR A 544 15.76 -5.97 23.36
C THR A 544 14.25 -6.15 23.46
N PHE A 545 13.70 -7.02 22.61
CA PHE A 545 12.26 -7.23 22.50
C PHE A 545 11.75 -8.24 23.55
N LYS A 546 10.58 -7.95 24.12
CA LYS A 546 9.93 -8.77 25.15
C LYS A 546 8.71 -9.52 24.63
N ALA A 547 8.26 -9.19 23.41
CA ALA A 547 7.18 -9.83 22.69
C ALA A 547 7.37 -9.64 21.18
N GLY A 548 6.84 -10.56 20.37
CA GLY A 548 6.81 -10.42 18.93
C GLY A 548 5.49 -10.83 18.31
N ALA A 549 5.08 -10.13 17.22
CA ALA A 549 3.94 -10.50 16.40
C ALA A 549 4.36 -10.65 14.94
N SER A 550 4.31 -11.87 14.42
CA SER A 550 4.63 -12.20 13.03
C SER A 550 3.35 -12.43 12.22
N LEU A 551 3.10 -11.57 11.25
CA LEU A 551 1.96 -11.67 10.36
C LEU A 551 2.45 -12.22 9.01
N TYR A 552 2.03 -13.45 8.67
CA TYR A 552 2.44 -14.13 7.44
C TYR A 552 3.94 -13.94 7.14
N GLY A 553 4.78 -14.07 8.18
CA GLY A 553 6.21 -13.81 8.11
C GLY A 553 7.02 -15.04 7.71
N VAL A 554 8.22 -14.78 7.15
CA VAL A 554 9.17 -15.81 6.76
C VAL A 554 9.96 -16.31 7.99
N ALA A 555 10.06 -17.62 8.17
CA ALA A 555 10.84 -18.25 9.25
C ALA A 555 12.02 -19.06 8.74
N ASP A 556 11.91 -19.62 7.51
CA ASP A 556 12.91 -20.43 6.84
C ASP A 556 13.16 -19.91 5.42
N LEU A 557 14.34 -19.35 5.19
CA LEU A 557 14.74 -18.79 3.90
C LEU A 557 14.92 -19.87 2.80
N MET A 558 15.35 -21.09 3.18
CA MET A 558 15.45 -22.19 2.22
C MET A 558 14.08 -22.67 1.74
N LEU A 559 13.13 -22.72 2.66
CA LEU A 559 11.75 -23.06 2.36
C LEU A 559 11.10 -22.00 1.44
N LEU A 560 11.32 -20.70 1.74
CA LEU A 560 10.86 -19.59 0.91
C LEU A 560 11.44 -19.68 -0.51
N ALA A 561 12.76 -19.85 -0.65
CA ALA A 561 13.42 -19.96 -1.96
C ALA A 561 12.87 -21.09 -2.83
N ARG A 562 12.36 -22.17 -2.20
CA ARG A 562 11.77 -23.31 -2.90
C ARG A 562 10.32 -23.08 -3.31
N ASP A 563 9.53 -22.46 -2.44
CA ASP A 563 8.06 -22.48 -2.49
C ASP A 563 7.44 -21.15 -2.97
N THR A 564 8.21 -20.07 -3.12
CA THR A 564 7.72 -18.77 -3.57
C THR A 564 7.41 -18.74 -5.07
N HIS A 565 6.66 -17.73 -5.51
CA HIS A 565 6.26 -17.52 -6.91
C HIS A 565 7.38 -16.94 -7.79
N LYS A 566 7.19 -16.96 -9.12
CA LYS A 566 8.22 -16.55 -10.10
C LYS A 566 8.82 -15.18 -9.81
N PHE A 567 7.98 -14.18 -9.52
CA PHE A 567 8.45 -12.79 -9.36
C PHE A 567 9.52 -12.67 -8.26
N GLU A 568 9.38 -13.41 -7.14
CA GLU A 568 10.34 -13.38 -6.03
C GLU A 568 11.32 -14.56 -6.01
N SER A 569 11.19 -15.53 -6.91
CA SER A 569 11.97 -16.79 -6.87
C SER A 569 13.50 -16.59 -6.84
N ARG A 570 13.99 -15.44 -7.32
CA ARG A 570 15.41 -15.07 -7.32
C ARG A 570 15.71 -13.79 -6.52
N TYR A 571 14.72 -13.26 -5.81
CA TYR A 571 14.90 -12.05 -5.01
C TYR A 571 15.93 -12.27 -3.88
N LEU A 572 15.91 -13.45 -3.26
CA LEU A 572 16.88 -13.82 -2.22
C LEU A 572 18.33 -13.88 -2.73
N ASP A 573 18.57 -14.00 -4.03
CA ASP A 573 19.91 -13.93 -4.60
C ASP A 573 20.58 -12.56 -4.33
N GLY A 574 19.78 -11.47 -4.38
CA GLY A 574 20.24 -10.13 -4.04
C GLY A 574 20.32 -9.90 -2.54
N LEU A 575 19.33 -10.38 -1.78
CA LEU A 575 19.18 -10.11 -0.34
C LEU A 575 20.10 -10.93 0.55
N ILE A 576 20.42 -12.17 0.15
CA ILE A 576 21.26 -13.12 0.91
C ILE A 576 22.45 -13.57 0.07
N GLY A 577 22.20 -14.00 -1.15
CA GLY A 577 23.18 -14.53 -2.08
C GLY A 577 22.63 -15.70 -2.91
N PRO A 578 23.26 -16.02 -4.08
CA PRO A 578 22.77 -17.03 -4.98
C PRO A 578 22.94 -18.46 -4.42
N LEU A 579 21.92 -19.30 -4.61
CA LEU A 579 22.01 -20.74 -4.35
C LEU A 579 22.68 -21.45 -5.54
N PRO A 580 23.46 -22.52 -5.29
CA PRO A 580 23.69 -23.18 -3.98
C PRO A 580 24.83 -22.58 -3.14
N GLN A 581 25.57 -21.58 -3.66
CA GLN A 581 26.78 -21.04 -3.03
C GLN A 581 26.49 -20.43 -1.63
N ALA A 582 25.38 -19.72 -1.49
CA ALA A 582 24.96 -19.05 -0.25
C ALA A 582 24.21 -19.95 0.73
N LYS A 583 24.11 -21.28 0.50
CA LYS A 583 23.29 -22.18 1.35
C LYS A 583 23.59 -22.05 2.86
N ALA A 584 24.84 -21.84 3.22
CA ALA A 584 25.22 -21.65 4.63
C ALA A 584 24.63 -20.36 5.23
N LEU A 585 24.60 -19.26 4.45
CA LEU A 585 24.00 -18.00 4.86
C LEU A 585 22.47 -18.11 5.02
N TYR A 586 21.79 -18.85 4.15
CA TYR A 586 20.36 -19.13 4.31
C TYR A 586 20.07 -19.84 5.61
N ALA A 587 20.87 -20.86 5.97
CA ALA A 587 20.72 -21.57 7.23
C ALA A 587 21.05 -20.65 8.43
N GLU A 588 22.11 -19.85 8.34
CA GLU A 588 22.56 -18.94 9.38
C GLU A 588 21.54 -17.86 9.70
N ARG A 589 20.83 -17.33 8.66
CA ARG A 589 19.89 -16.22 8.82
C ARG A 589 18.44 -16.65 8.99
N SER A 590 18.12 -17.93 8.87
CA SER A 590 16.75 -18.43 9.07
C SER A 590 16.42 -18.50 10.56
N PRO A 591 15.41 -17.77 11.06
CA PRO A 591 15.01 -17.78 12.47
C PRO A 591 14.74 -19.18 13.03
N ILE A 592 14.20 -20.08 12.22
CA ILE A 592 13.90 -21.47 12.61
C ILE A 592 15.13 -22.23 13.14
N ASN A 593 16.33 -21.86 12.71
CA ASN A 593 17.57 -22.50 13.13
C ASN A 593 18.15 -21.94 14.45
N HIS A 594 17.51 -20.89 15.01
CA HIS A 594 17.99 -20.17 16.19
C HIS A 594 16.96 -20.06 17.31
N ILE A 595 15.99 -20.96 17.34
CA ILE A 595 14.89 -20.99 18.32
C ILE A 595 15.43 -21.11 19.75
N ASP A 596 16.58 -21.76 19.94
CA ASP A 596 17.28 -21.88 21.22
C ASP A 596 17.66 -20.53 21.86
N ARG A 597 17.68 -19.46 21.07
CA ARG A 597 18.00 -18.10 21.53
C ARG A 597 16.75 -17.26 21.82
N LEU A 598 15.57 -17.74 21.41
CA LEU A 598 14.31 -17.03 21.63
C LEU A 598 13.90 -17.16 23.11
N THR A 599 13.65 -16.01 23.76
CA THR A 599 13.39 -15.93 25.21
C THR A 599 12.08 -15.25 25.56
N CYS A 600 11.28 -14.84 24.57
CA CYS A 600 10.03 -14.13 24.78
C CYS A 600 8.87 -14.76 24.00
N PRO A 601 7.61 -14.52 24.42
CA PRO A 601 6.42 -14.99 23.71
C PRO A 601 6.30 -14.43 22.30
N VAL A 602 5.74 -15.23 21.38
CA VAL A 602 5.46 -14.85 19.99
C VAL A 602 4.03 -15.20 19.61
N ILE A 603 3.36 -14.29 18.91
CA ILE A 603 2.07 -14.55 18.27
C ILE A 603 2.22 -14.56 16.74
N PHE A 604 1.61 -15.58 16.10
CA PHE A 604 1.61 -15.75 14.65
C PHE A 604 0.20 -15.63 14.09
N PHE A 605 0.08 -14.88 12.99
CA PHE A 605 -1.14 -14.76 12.21
C PHE A 605 -0.85 -15.14 10.77
N GLN A 606 -1.63 -16.07 10.19
CA GLN A 606 -1.38 -16.63 8.88
C GLN A 606 -2.67 -16.78 8.06
N GLY A 607 -2.60 -16.50 6.76
CA GLY A 607 -3.66 -16.79 5.80
C GLY A 607 -3.48 -18.19 5.22
N GLU A 608 -4.57 -18.99 5.15
CA GLU A 608 -4.55 -20.36 4.62
C GLU A 608 -4.24 -20.41 3.12
N ASP A 609 -4.71 -19.40 2.36
CA ASP A 609 -4.54 -19.31 0.89
C ASP A 609 -3.30 -18.50 0.48
N ASP A 610 -2.38 -18.22 1.40
CA ASP A 610 -1.18 -17.46 1.11
C ASP A 610 -0.21 -18.23 0.19
N LYS A 611 0.06 -17.66 -1.01
CA LYS A 611 0.97 -18.23 -2.01
C LYS A 611 2.30 -17.49 -2.08
N THR A 612 2.42 -16.36 -1.39
CA THR A 612 3.66 -15.58 -1.30
C THR A 612 4.54 -16.11 -0.17
N VAL A 613 3.96 -16.20 1.04
CA VAL A 613 4.58 -16.85 2.20
C VAL A 613 3.63 -17.94 2.69
N PRO A 614 3.81 -19.20 2.23
CA PRO A 614 2.89 -20.28 2.53
C PRO A 614 2.79 -20.61 4.03
N PRO A 615 1.65 -21.16 4.51
CA PRO A 615 1.41 -21.44 5.93
C PRO A 615 2.47 -22.30 6.61
N ASN A 616 3.14 -23.18 5.87
CA ASN A 616 4.22 -24.03 6.39
C ASN A 616 5.38 -23.25 7.02
N GLN A 617 5.57 -21.97 6.68
CA GLN A 617 6.55 -21.09 7.30
C GLN A 617 6.22 -20.85 8.78
N ALA A 618 4.98 -20.44 9.07
CA ALA A 618 4.50 -20.24 10.44
C ALA A 618 4.38 -21.57 11.19
N GLU A 619 3.78 -22.60 10.57
CA GLU A 619 3.53 -23.92 11.17
C GLU A 619 4.83 -24.59 11.66
N THR A 620 5.87 -24.56 10.83
CA THR A 620 7.18 -25.13 11.19
C THR A 620 7.79 -24.41 12.40
N MET A 621 7.69 -23.08 12.44
CA MET A 621 8.20 -22.29 13.57
C MET A 621 7.40 -22.55 14.85
N VAL A 622 6.07 -22.55 14.75
CA VAL A 622 5.17 -22.84 15.88
C VAL A 622 5.43 -24.23 16.46
N ALA A 623 5.48 -25.26 15.63
CA ALA A 623 5.74 -26.64 16.07
C ALA A 623 7.12 -26.75 16.78
N ALA A 624 8.12 -26.02 16.29
CA ALA A 624 9.44 -26.03 16.90
C ALA A 624 9.48 -25.26 18.26
N LEU A 625 8.70 -24.18 18.41
CA LEU A 625 8.52 -23.46 19.67
C LEU A 625 7.78 -24.30 20.71
N GLU A 626 6.68 -24.95 20.31
CA GLU A 626 5.90 -25.87 21.17
C GLU A 626 6.75 -27.04 21.67
N ALA A 627 7.54 -27.68 20.79
CA ALA A 627 8.42 -28.78 21.14
C ALA A 627 9.51 -28.38 22.18
N ARG A 628 9.81 -27.10 22.27
CA ARG A 628 10.75 -26.54 23.26
C ARG A 628 10.08 -25.92 24.48
N HIS A 629 8.77 -26.03 24.57
CA HIS A 629 7.99 -25.42 25.64
C HIS A 629 8.19 -23.90 25.74
N LEU A 630 8.22 -23.20 24.59
CA LEU A 630 8.27 -21.74 24.53
C LEU A 630 6.86 -21.17 24.33
N PRO A 631 6.49 -20.07 24.98
CA PRO A 631 5.16 -19.49 24.86
C PRO A 631 4.87 -19.01 23.43
N VAL A 632 3.83 -19.53 22.81
CA VAL A 632 3.42 -19.21 21.44
C VAL A 632 1.91 -19.18 21.30
N SER A 633 1.41 -18.33 20.40
CA SER A 633 0.04 -18.32 19.91
C SER A 633 0.05 -18.41 18.39
N TYR A 634 -0.88 -19.18 17.80
CA TYR A 634 -1.00 -19.32 16.36
C TYR A 634 -2.44 -19.27 15.90
N TYR A 635 -2.72 -18.43 14.91
CA TYR A 635 -4.04 -18.26 14.33
C TYR A 635 -3.96 -18.35 12.80
N LEU A 636 -4.63 -19.37 12.23
CA LEU A 636 -4.78 -19.59 10.79
C LEU A 636 -6.16 -19.14 10.34
N PHE A 637 -6.23 -18.31 9.27
CA PHE A 637 -7.45 -17.71 8.78
C PHE A 637 -7.84 -18.29 7.41
N ALA A 638 -8.96 -18.99 7.37
CA ALA A 638 -9.48 -19.60 6.16
C ALA A 638 -9.90 -18.56 5.10
N GLY A 639 -9.47 -18.78 3.85
CA GLY A 639 -9.79 -17.93 2.70
C GLY A 639 -9.13 -16.53 2.76
N GLU A 640 -8.10 -16.35 3.59
CA GLU A 640 -7.19 -15.21 3.54
C GLU A 640 -5.90 -15.60 2.82
N GLY A 641 -5.38 -14.66 2.02
CA GLY A 641 -4.09 -14.81 1.33
C GLY A 641 -2.98 -14.03 2.02
N HIS A 642 -2.03 -13.52 1.20
CA HIS A 642 -0.96 -12.66 1.69
C HIS A 642 -1.51 -11.27 2.06
N GLY A 643 -1.71 -11.03 3.36
CA GLY A 643 -2.43 -9.86 3.91
C GLY A 643 -3.92 -10.13 4.14
N PHE A 644 -4.43 -9.63 5.27
CA PHE A 644 -5.81 -9.85 5.70
C PHE A 644 -6.73 -8.78 5.11
N ARG A 645 -7.90 -9.22 4.60
CA ARG A 645 -8.85 -8.35 3.89
C ARG A 645 -10.27 -8.42 4.43
N LYS A 646 -10.64 -9.53 5.07
CA LYS A 646 -11.98 -9.72 5.63
C LYS A 646 -12.11 -8.98 6.96
N ALA A 647 -13.23 -8.34 7.18
CA ALA A 647 -13.53 -7.60 8.41
C ALA A 647 -13.36 -8.46 9.67
N GLU A 648 -13.87 -9.70 9.64
CA GLU A 648 -13.75 -10.63 10.76
C GLU A 648 -12.29 -10.95 11.11
N THR A 649 -11.46 -11.23 10.10
CA THR A 649 -10.05 -11.52 10.29
C THR A 649 -9.30 -10.33 10.89
N ILE A 650 -9.52 -9.14 10.32
CA ILE A 650 -8.87 -7.90 10.80
C ILE A 650 -9.24 -7.64 12.26
N ARG A 651 -10.55 -7.78 12.62
CA ARG A 651 -11.02 -7.61 14.01
C ARG A 651 -10.31 -8.57 14.95
N ARG A 652 -10.27 -9.86 14.61
CA ARG A 652 -9.63 -10.89 15.44
C ARG A 652 -8.13 -10.65 15.62
N VAL A 653 -7.41 -10.28 14.55
CA VAL A 653 -5.97 -9.97 14.63
C VAL A 653 -5.71 -8.83 15.61
N LEU A 654 -6.49 -7.74 15.54
CA LEU A 654 -6.32 -6.58 16.41
C LEU A 654 -6.58 -6.90 17.89
N ASP A 655 -7.68 -7.59 18.19
CA ASP A 655 -8.06 -7.94 19.55
C ASP A 655 -7.10 -8.97 20.17
N LEU A 656 -6.74 -10.00 19.41
CA LEU A 656 -5.82 -11.05 19.87
C LEU A 656 -4.40 -10.50 20.10
N GLU A 657 -3.91 -9.63 19.22
CA GLU A 657 -2.58 -9.02 19.39
C GLU A 657 -2.55 -8.08 20.58
N LEU A 658 -3.59 -7.25 20.77
CA LEU A 658 -3.71 -6.37 21.93
C LEU A 658 -3.80 -7.17 23.24
N GLY A 659 -4.60 -8.23 23.26
CA GLY A 659 -4.70 -9.15 24.40
C GLY A 659 -3.39 -9.87 24.69
N PHE A 660 -2.65 -10.24 23.64
CA PHE A 660 -1.33 -10.86 23.77
C PHE A 660 -0.33 -9.92 24.47
N TYR A 661 -0.25 -8.66 24.04
CA TYR A 661 0.62 -7.69 24.72
C TYR A 661 0.14 -7.37 26.13
N GLY A 662 -1.18 -7.38 26.38
CA GLY A 662 -1.73 -7.23 27.72
C GLY A 662 -1.22 -8.31 28.68
N ARG A 663 -1.24 -9.59 28.23
CA ARG A 663 -0.73 -10.70 29.04
C ARG A 663 0.79 -10.68 29.25
N VAL A 664 1.54 -10.29 28.21
CA VAL A 664 3.01 -10.25 28.29
C VAL A 664 3.51 -9.07 29.12
N PHE A 665 2.88 -7.90 29.01
CA PHE A 665 3.30 -6.66 29.67
C PHE A 665 2.58 -6.37 31.00
N GLY A 666 1.62 -7.23 31.40
CA GLY A 666 0.97 -7.15 32.70
C GLY A 666 -0.09 -6.06 32.83
N PHE A 667 -0.91 -5.85 31.78
CA PHE A 667 -2.09 -4.98 31.82
C PHE A 667 -3.30 -5.68 31.20
N GLU A 668 -4.51 -5.20 31.54
CA GLU A 668 -5.76 -5.74 31.01
C GLU A 668 -6.39 -4.72 30.05
N PRO A 669 -6.34 -5.00 28.72
CA PRO A 669 -6.97 -4.12 27.74
C PRO A 669 -8.49 -4.14 27.87
N PRO A 670 -9.18 -3.00 27.71
CA PRO A 670 -10.63 -2.95 27.74
C PRO A 670 -11.24 -3.47 26.43
N ASN A 671 -12.45 -4.03 26.52
CA ASN A 671 -13.36 -4.33 25.39
C ASN A 671 -12.79 -5.30 24.34
N LEU A 672 -11.99 -6.29 24.73
CA LEU A 672 -11.59 -7.37 23.81
C LEU A 672 -12.79 -8.27 23.48
N SER A 673 -12.99 -8.59 22.23
CA SER A 673 -14.01 -9.51 21.76
C SER A 673 -13.61 -10.98 21.93
N GLU A 674 -12.31 -11.26 21.97
CA GLU A 674 -11.72 -12.61 22.08
C GLU A 674 -10.51 -12.57 23.02
N ARG A 675 -10.37 -13.63 23.82
CA ARG A 675 -9.18 -13.83 24.66
C ARG A 675 -8.10 -14.59 23.91
N VAL A 676 -6.88 -14.07 23.97
CA VAL A 676 -5.72 -14.78 23.42
C VAL A 676 -5.36 -15.99 24.31
N VAL A 677 -5.08 -17.10 23.67
CA VAL A 677 -4.51 -18.29 24.32
C VAL A 677 -3.02 -18.33 23.98
N ILE A 678 -2.17 -18.29 25.02
CA ILE A 678 -0.73 -18.43 24.87
C ILE A 678 -0.36 -19.79 25.49
N SER A 679 0.19 -20.69 24.69
CA SER A 679 0.64 -22.00 25.20
C SER A 679 1.63 -21.80 26.37
N LEU A 680 1.47 -22.61 27.42
CA LEU A 680 2.36 -22.62 28.62
C LEU A 680 2.31 -21.39 29.54
N ILE A 681 1.59 -20.34 29.19
CA ILE A 681 1.24 -19.29 30.15
C ILE A 681 -0.16 -19.67 30.65
N GLY A 682 -0.23 -20.33 31.84
CA GLY A 682 -1.48 -20.81 32.43
C GLY A 682 -2.53 -19.69 32.57
N ASP A 683 -3.79 -20.04 32.42
CA ASP A 683 -4.93 -19.20 32.83
C ASP A 683 -5.00 -19.17 34.35
N ASP A 684 -4.15 -18.37 35.00
CA ASP A 684 -4.19 -18.13 36.45
C ASP A 684 -5.36 -17.22 36.81
N HIS A 685 -6.60 -17.58 36.46
CA HIS A 685 -7.81 -17.00 37.03
C HIS A 685 -9.01 -17.97 36.84
N GLU A 686 -8.93 -19.17 37.42
CA GLU A 686 -10.11 -19.82 37.99
C GLU A 686 -10.12 -19.51 39.49
N GLY A 687 -10.83 -18.44 39.86
CA GLY A 687 -11.05 -18.05 41.23
C GLY A 687 -12.23 -17.08 41.32
#